data_0d7173810f45b88f6243ee572df94a7f
#
_entry.id   0d7173810f45b88f6243ee572df94a7f
#
_cell.length_a   1.000
_cell.length_b   1.000
_cell.length_c   1.000
_cell.angle_alpha   90.00
_cell.angle_beta   90.00
_cell.angle_gamma   90.00
#
_symmetry.space_group_name_H-M   'P 1'
#
loop_
_entity.id
_entity.type
_entity.pdbx_description
1 polymer ?
#
loop_
_entity_poly.entity_id
_entity_poly.type
_entity_poly.pdbx_seq_one_letter_code
_entity_poly.pdbx_strand_id
1 'polypeptide(L)'
;MVKSYLRYERSCSFGVIVSIEGNVIYDSSGRFAISPALQDVAVWNIRQGNKVRDLLAPESGGGQVTALVLSPDGNEVACGYSTGVIRVFKLANGALVVTLDGHKGAVEALTYRTDGAELASGSRDTDVIVWDLVSQTGRFRLKGHKDAVTALAFLTPKMLASSSKDTLVKVWDLETQHCVQTCVGHRNEVWSLAINSKGDRLLTGASDNQLRVWSVQHQDGEEGETVKLMGSIYRQSSDRASSVAYSPKGDLVGVQNAGKTVEIYRVRSFDEIKKKRQRREKRQREKAKKKQQVEGTMNSKKLVIHQVAETEEEDAADNSATDELELMCVVRSSHRIKSFAFSPDAAKDGTTSLMLGLQNNTIETYTLSPSAPTLEGRYGKSHVLSLSGHRSDVRQVAISSDDQLILSLSGTAVKIWNAHSFQCIRTLSDSLSLALSAVFAPGNMHVVVGTKLGQLLLFDLNSGECIWKDEKAHNGSAVWSIDVRPDGRGIVTGGADQHVNFWDFEMYRPEDAEPNSALRLGLSHARMLKMSDDVLCVRFSNTKDTKKLVVAVALLDCTVKVFHDDSLKFFVSLYGHKLPVMSMDISSDDAMLVTASADKNVKLWGLDFGDCHKSIFAHQDSIMCVRFVRKTHYFFTASKDKSICYWDGDHFERILKIDRQHFGEVWGLAVSCDGSFVVSCSQDRSLCKYVRTEDQVFIEEEKEKEMEQLFEDELSNSSNNKGPALGKKGEDDEDTKDVSASAAKRTIESVRAGESLMEAIDLAETELQAIAEFERVQKKKMKEAEVALKKRKQEKKKAVEEAMANTLLGPEDENDADKEELSKLKTAVRPPNMLLLGYSPLKYVLHTMRRIRPHDMEEALIVLPFDYVERLIRLLLQLISSHVELEFCCRVLLFLLKLHNSAICARVGLFTELELLWQRLRSQLVESKSRIGFNLAGLKYVKRTIDEEQTVFLQEISAVPGRNTKKRKAKA
;
A
#
# COMPACT_ATOMS: atom_id res chain seq x y z
N MET A 1 12.71 -34.13 19.64
CA MET A 1 12.94 -32.68 19.81
C MET A 1 12.36 -32.01 18.58
N VAL A 2 11.49 -31.02 18.77
CA VAL A 2 11.01 -30.20 17.65
C VAL A 2 12.20 -29.38 17.15
N LYS A 3 12.51 -29.48 15.86
CA LYS A 3 13.59 -28.70 15.26
C LYS A 3 13.12 -27.27 15.04
N SER A 4 13.90 -26.32 15.47
CA SER A 4 13.70 -24.91 15.22
C SER A 4 14.70 -24.43 14.17
N TYR A 5 14.22 -23.65 13.23
CA TYR A 5 15.01 -23.02 12.17
C TYR A 5 15.00 -21.51 12.35
N LEU A 6 16.05 -20.82 11.85
CA LEU A 6 16.08 -19.35 11.88
C LEU A 6 15.28 -18.78 10.71
N ARG A 7 14.51 -17.74 10.99
CA ARG A 7 13.65 -17.07 10.03
C ARG A 7 14.42 -16.06 9.18
N TYR A 8 14.02 -15.93 7.94
CA TYR A 8 14.47 -14.84 7.07
C TYR A 8 13.29 -13.91 6.83
N GLU A 9 13.45 -12.64 7.22
CA GLU A 9 12.44 -11.61 7.07
C GLU A 9 12.88 -10.53 6.08
N ARG A 10 11.90 -9.92 5.41
CA ARG A 10 12.16 -8.83 4.50
C ARG A 10 12.63 -7.59 5.26
N SER A 11 13.82 -7.12 4.97
CA SER A 11 14.33 -5.88 5.53
C SER A 11 13.91 -4.67 4.71
N CYS A 12 14.09 -4.73 3.38
CA CYS A 12 13.77 -3.62 2.49
C CYS A 12 13.65 -4.07 1.03
N SER A 13 13.04 -3.20 0.21
CA SER A 13 13.10 -3.29 -1.24
C SER A 13 13.76 -2.05 -1.83
N PHE A 14 14.53 -2.25 -2.89
CA PHE A 14 15.22 -1.18 -3.60
C PHE A 14 15.26 -1.44 -5.11
N GLY A 15 15.72 -0.46 -5.89
CA GLY A 15 15.75 -0.58 -7.34
C GLY A 15 14.47 -0.11 -8.05
N VAL A 16 13.39 0.19 -7.32
CA VAL A 16 12.15 0.73 -7.86
C VAL A 16 11.99 2.19 -7.43
N ILE A 17 11.79 3.09 -8.40
CA ILE A 17 11.49 4.51 -8.17
C ILE A 17 9.98 4.73 -8.25
N VAL A 18 9.34 4.16 -9.27
CA VAL A 18 7.90 4.24 -9.51
C VAL A 18 7.39 2.89 -10.00
N SER A 19 6.40 2.33 -9.32
CA SER A 19 5.70 1.13 -9.79
C SER A 19 4.78 1.46 -10.98
N ILE A 20 4.42 0.41 -11.74
CA ILE A 20 3.61 0.59 -12.96
C ILE A 20 2.14 0.89 -12.62
N GLU A 21 1.63 0.48 -11.47
CA GLU A 21 0.20 0.54 -11.17
C GLU A 21 -0.24 1.82 -10.44
N GLY A 22 0.61 2.42 -9.63
CA GLY A 22 0.25 3.56 -8.81
C GLY A 22 0.49 4.95 -9.44
N ASN A 23 -0.01 5.98 -8.79
CA ASN A 23 0.18 7.37 -9.16
C ASN A 23 1.29 8.03 -8.34
N VAL A 24 1.89 9.11 -8.87
CA VAL A 24 2.87 9.94 -8.16
C VAL A 24 2.20 11.22 -7.67
N ILE A 25 2.61 11.70 -6.49
CA ILE A 25 2.11 12.94 -5.89
C ILE A 25 3.28 13.78 -5.36
N TYR A 26 3.06 15.10 -5.28
CA TYR A 26 3.97 16.00 -4.58
C TYR A 26 3.64 16.04 -3.08
N ASP A 27 4.64 16.32 -2.28
CA ASP A 27 4.47 16.79 -0.91
C ASP A 27 3.92 18.22 -0.87
N SER A 28 3.36 18.64 0.27
CA SER A 28 2.84 20.00 0.50
C SER A 28 3.87 21.11 0.24
N SER A 29 5.17 20.81 0.44
CA SER A 29 6.27 21.74 0.17
C SER A 29 6.70 21.83 -1.31
N GLY A 30 6.21 20.94 -2.19
CA GLY A 30 6.62 20.86 -3.59
C GLY A 30 8.08 20.43 -3.82
N ARG A 31 8.82 20.03 -2.76
CA ARG A 31 10.24 19.64 -2.83
C ARG A 31 10.44 18.14 -2.93
N PHE A 32 9.51 17.38 -2.40
CA PHE A 32 9.57 15.94 -2.38
C PHE A 32 8.54 15.33 -3.33
N ALA A 33 8.94 14.24 -3.98
CA ALA A 33 8.06 13.38 -4.75
C ALA A 33 7.74 12.14 -3.93
N ILE A 34 6.48 11.80 -3.83
CA ILE A 34 6.00 10.58 -3.18
C ILE A 34 5.56 9.64 -4.29
N SER A 35 6.16 8.46 -4.35
CA SER A 35 5.91 7.49 -5.40
C SER A 35 5.69 6.09 -4.84
N PRO A 36 4.83 5.28 -5.47
CA PRO A 36 4.65 3.89 -5.09
C PRO A 36 5.86 3.07 -5.52
N ALA A 37 6.44 2.32 -4.60
CA ALA A 37 7.55 1.39 -4.82
C ALA A 37 7.09 -0.04 -4.53
N LEU A 38 6.16 -0.56 -5.34
CA LEU A 38 5.48 -1.84 -5.20
C LEU A 38 4.60 -1.90 -3.95
N GLN A 39 5.03 -2.54 -2.86
CA GLN A 39 4.30 -2.59 -1.59
C GLN A 39 4.51 -1.34 -0.75
N ASP A 40 5.68 -0.75 -0.87
CA ASP A 40 6.12 0.39 -0.07
C ASP A 40 5.88 1.70 -0.82
N VAL A 41 5.95 2.80 -0.10
CA VAL A 41 5.91 4.14 -0.70
C VAL A 41 7.23 4.83 -0.42
N ALA A 42 7.86 5.32 -1.48
CA ALA A 42 9.15 6.00 -1.40
C ALA A 42 9.00 7.52 -1.49
N VAL A 43 9.72 8.23 -0.64
CA VAL A 43 9.80 9.70 -0.65
C VAL A 43 11.16 10.12 -1.20
N TRP A 44 11.15 10.88 -2.28
CA TRP A 44 12.33 11.31 -3.02
C TRP A 44 12.53 12.81 -2.95
N ASN A 45 13.77 13.27 -2.76
CA ASN A 45 14.11 14.66 -2.96
C ASN A 45 14.33 14.90 -4.47
N ILE A 46 13.49 15.77 -5.06
CA ILE A 46 13.48 16.01 -6.52
C ILE A 46 14.80 16.64 -6.99
N ARG A 47 15.37 17.55 -6.22
CA ARG A 47 16.60 18.26 -6.62
C ARG A 47 17.86 17.41 -6.47
N GLN A 48 17.96 16.66 -5.38
CA GLN A 48 19.13 15.84 -5.08
C GLN A 48 19.09 14.47 -5.74
N GLY A 49 17.90 13.97 -6.12
CA GLY A 49 17.71 12.64 -6.68
C GLY A 49 17.85 11.51 -5.66
N ASN A 50 17.96 11.82 -4.38
CA ASN A 50 18.16 10.87 -3.31
C ASN A 50 16.82 10.46 -2.69
N LYS A 51 16.74 9.18 -2.31
CA LYS A 51 15.65 8.64 -1.50
C LYS A 51 15.82 9.13 -0.06
N VAL A 52 14.79 9.77 0.46
CA VAL A 52 14.81 10.36 1.81
C VAL A 52 14.27 9.35 2.81
N ARG A 53 13.17 8.67 2.47
CA ARG A 53 12.48 7.77 3.38
C ARG A 53 11.65 6.73 2.62
N ASP A 54 11.45 5.59 3.28
CA ASP A 54 10.48 4.57 2.91
C ASP A 54 9.37 4.52 3.94
N LEU A 55 8.13 4.42 3.47
CA LEU A 55 6.96 4.07 4.25
C LEU A 55 6.76 2.56 4.06
N LEU A 56 7.20 1.79 5.04
CA LEU A 56 7.21 0.34 4.95
C LEU A 56 5.82 -0.23 5.26
N ALA A 57 5.32 -1.07 4.40
CA ALA A 57 4.10 -1.82 4.65
C ALA A 57 4.39 -2.97 5.64
N PRO A 58 3.53 -3.24 6.64
CA PRO A 58 3.66 -4.42 7.48
C PRO A 58 3.55 -5.68 6.63
N GLU A 59 4.19 -6.77 7.06
CA GLU A 59 4.31 -8.03 6.31
C GLU A 59 2.95 -8.69 6.01
N SER A 60 1.98 -8.51 6.90
CA SER A 60 0.62 -9.00 6.72
C SER A 60 -0.13 -8.18 5.66
N GLY A 61 -0.41 -8.76 4.51
CA GLY A 61 -1.27 -8.17 3.49
C GLY A 61 -0.55 -7.51 2.32
N GLY A 62 0.48 -8.19 1.78
CA GLY A 62 1.27 -7.72 0.65
C GLY A 62 0.46 -7.57 -0.63
N GLY A 63 0.11 -6.34 -1.00
CA GLY A 63 -0.42 -5.95 -2.30
C GLY A 63 0.38 -4.80 -2.90
N GLN A 64 0.27 -4.59 -4.21
CA GLN A 64 0.86 -3.40 -4.83
C GLN A 64 0.05 -2.15 -4.46
N VAL A 65 0.75 -1.05 -4.28
CA VAL A 65 0.12 0.28 -4.14
C VAL A 65 -0.44 0.71 -5.49
N THR A 66 -1.75 0.95 -5.54
CA THR A 66 -2.48 1.33 -6.74
C THR A 66 -2.91 2.79 -6.77
N ALA A 67 -3.17 3.38 -5.60
CA ALA A 67 -3.57 4.78 -5.47
C ALA A 67 -2.90 5.45 -4.27
N LEU A 68 -2.47 6.69 -4.45
CA LEU A 68 -1.86 7.54 -3.42
C LEU A 68 -2.58 8.88 -3.38
N VAL A 69 -2.93 9.35 -2.19
CA VAL A 69 -3.51 10.68 -1.98
C VAL A 69 -2.93 11.31 -0.72
N LEU A 70 -2.58 12.59 -0.81
CA LEU A 70 -2.08 13.37 0.32
C LEU A 70 -3.26 13.94 1.12
N SER A 71 -3.15 13.93 2.45
CA SER A 71 -4.09 14.63 3.34
C SER A 71 -4.10 16.13 3.04
N PRO A 72 -5.24 16.83 3.20
CA PRO A 72 -5.31 18.28 3.08
C PRO A 72 -4.31 19.02 3.97
N ASP A 73 -3.99 18.48 5.15
CA ASP A 73 -2.99 19.01 6.08
C ASP A 73 -1.55 18.79 5.63
N GLY A 74 -1.31 17.93 4.62
CA GLY A 74 0.01 17.60 4.10
C GLY A 74 0.89 16.72 5.01
N ASN A 75 0.35 16.20 6.12
CA ASN A 75 1.10 15.42 7.10
C ASN A 75 0.97 13.91 6.90
N GLU A 76 -0.10 13.45 6.26
CA GLU A 76 -0.44 12.04 6.10
C GLU A 76 -0.68 11.68 4.63
N VAL A 77 -0.38 10.43 4.28
CA VAL A 77 -0.63 9.87 2.95
C VAL A 77 -1.49 8.62 3.09
N ALA A 78 -2.60 8.59 2.38
CA ALA A 78 -3.42 7.38 2.23
C ALA A 78 -2.96 6.61 0.99
N CYS A 79 -2.77 5.31 1.19
CA CYS A 79 -2.30 4.35 0.19
C CYS A 79 -3.35 3.26 -0.02
N GLY A 80 -3.87 3.13 -1.22
CA GLY A 80 -4.75 2.02 -1.63
C GLY A 80 -3.94 0.89 -2.24
N TYR A 81 -4.29 -0.34 -1.90
CA TYR A 81 -3.59 -1.54 -2.34
C TYR A 81 -4.42 -2.39 -3.31
N SER A 82 -3.73 -3.23 -4.07
CA SER A 82 -4.37 -4.19 -4.98
C SER A 82 -5.18 -5.28 -4.27
N THR A 83 -4.95 -5.49 -2.97
CA THR A 83 -5.70 -6.41 -2.11
C THR A 83 -7.02 -5.82 -1.59
N GLY A 84 -7.27 -4.52 -1.81
CA GLY A 84 -8.44 -3.81 -1.25
C GLY A 84 -8.19 -3.14 0.09
N VAL A 85 -7.02 -3.34 0.69
CA VAL A 85 -6.61 -2.69 1.93
C VAL A 85 -6.24 -1.23 1.68
N ILE A 86 -6.55 -0.36 2.62
CA ILE A 86 -6.12 1.05 2.62
C ILE A 86 -5.28 1.29 3.87
N ARG A 87 -4.13 1.91 3.71
CA ARG A 87 -3.24 2.26 4.82
C ARG A 87 -2.93 3.74 4.81
N VAL A 88 -2.91 4.34 5.99
CA VAL A 88 -2.57 5.75 6.18
C VAL A 88 -1.26 5.85 6.95
N PHE A 89 -0.29 6.55 6.36
CA PHE A 89 1.06 6.73 6.93
C PHE A 89 1.31 8.20 7.25
N LYS A 90 2.02 8.46 8.35
CA LYS A 90 2.58 9.79 8.63
C LYS A 90 3.86 10.03 7.85
N LEU A 91 3.90 11.11 7.07
CA LEU A 91 5.10 11.49 6.30
C LEU A 91 6.31 11.82 7.18
N ALA A 92 6.09 12.42 8.34
CA ALA A 92 7.17 12.83 9.24
C ALA A 92 8.01 11.66 9.78
N ASN A 93 7.37 10.54 10.16
CA ASN A 93 8.01 9.41 10.83
C ASN A 93 7.97 8.12 9.99
N GLY A 94 7.15 8.06 8.96
CA GLY A 94 6.89 6.83 8.21
C GLY A 94 6.03 5.81 8.98
N ALA A 95 5.47 6.20 10.12
CA ALA A 95 4.67 5.29 10.95
C ALA A 95 3.30 5.06 10.33
N LEU A 96 2.83 3.82 10.37
CA LEU A 96 1.47 3.43 10.04
C LEU A 96 0.52 3.97 11.11
N VAL A 97 -0.52 4.70 10.70
CA VAL A 97 -1.54 5.27 11.60
C VAL A 97 -2.76 4.36 11.66
N VAL A 98 -3.30 4.00 10.48
CA VAL A 98 -4.55 3.26 10.34
C VAL A 98 -4.44 2.26 9.20
N THR A 99 -5.03 1.09 9.39
CA THR A 99 -5.30 0.11 8.34
C THR A 99 -6.80 -0.10 8.23
N LEU A 100 -7.37 0.06 7.04
CA LEU A 100 -8.80 -0.03 6.75
C LEU A 100 -9.02 -1.18 5.76
N ASP A 101 -9.76 -2.20 6.18
CA ASP A 101 -10.11 -3.36 5.39
C ASP A 101 -11.62 -3.38 5.10
N GLY A 102 -12.00 -3.55 3.84
CA GLY A 102 -13.42 -3.59 3.46
C GLY A 102 -13.65 -3.89 1.98
N HIS A 103 -12.77 -3.41 1.10
CA HIS A 103 -12.86 -3.72 -0.34
C HIS A 103 -12.38 -5.15 -0.62
N LYS A 104 -13.00 -5.79 -1.62
CA LYS A 104 -12.63 -7.12 -2.12
C LYS A 104 -11.69 -7.06 -3.31
N GLY A 105 -11.72 -5.97 -4.06
CA GLY A 105 -10.91 -5.73 -5.24
C GLY A 105 -9.89 -4.61 -5.03
N ALA A 106 -9.00 -4.41 -6.02
CA ALA A 106 -8.00 -3.36 -5.98
C ALA A 106 -8.64 -1.96 -5.85
N VAL A 107 -8.09 -1.12 -4.98
CA VAL A 107 -8.52 0.27 -4.80
C VAL A 107 -7.90 1.12 -5.91
N GLU A 108 -8.72 1.59 -6.87
CA GLU A 108 -8.23 2.43 -7.99
C GLU A 108 -8.33 3.93 -7.72
N ALA A 109 -9.25 4.35 -6.86
CA ALA A 109 -9.48 5.75 -6.56
C ALA A 109 -9.51 6.01 -5.05
N LEU A 110 -8.85 7.10 -4.63
CA LEU A 110 -8.88 7.61 -3.26
C LEU A 110 -9.08 9.12 -3.31
N THR A 111 -9.82 9.66 -2.36
CA THR A 111 -9.95 11.11 -2.18
C THR A 111 -10.25 11.44 -0.72
N TYR A 112 -9.57 12.46 -0.19
CA TYR A 112 -9.87 13.04 1.10
C TYR A 112 -10.98 14.08 0.98
N ARG A 113 -11.81 14.16 2.00
CA ARG A 113 -12.66 15.33 2.22
C ARG A 113 -11.79 16.53 2.61
N THR A 114 -12.27 17.73 2.31
CA THR A 114 -11.55 18.99 2.62
C THR A 114 -11.17 19.15 4.09
N ASP A 115 -11.93 18.57 5.00
CA ASP A 115 -11.70 18.60 6.45
C ASP A 115 -10.61 17.59 6.92
N GLY A 116 -10.20 16.66 6.04
CA GLY A 116 -9.24 15.62 6.38
C GLY A 116 -9.77 14.48 7.28
N ALA A 117 -10.99 14.57 7.78
CA ALA A 117 -11.57 13.57 8.70
C ALA A 117 -12.16 12.35 7.98
N GLU A 118 -12.61 12.51 6.75
CA GLU A 118 -13.22 11.44 5.96
C GLU A 118 -12.40 11.14 4.70
N LEU A 119 -12.33 9.86 4.34
CA LEU A 119 -11.69 9.34 3.15
C LEU A 119 -12.72 8.56 2.33
N ALA A 120 -12.82 8.82 1.04
CA ALA A 120 -13.62 8.00 0.11
C ALA A 120 -12.69 7.15 -0.75
N SER A 121 -13.07 5.90 -0.94
CA SER A 121 -12.34 4.91 -1.76
C SER A 121 -13.25 4.27 -2.80
N GLY A 122 -12.74 4.09 -4.00
CA GLY A 122 -13.40 3.37 -5.09
C GLY A 122 -12.54 2.20 -5.56
N SER A 123 -13.16 1.07 -5.81
CA SER A 123 -12.47 -0.16 -6.11
C SER A 123 -12.98 -0.84 -7.39
N ARG A 124 -12.23 -1.85 -7.83
CA ARG A 124 -12.63 -2.77 -8.90
C ARG A 124 -13.83 -3.66 -8.53
N ASP A 125 -14.16 -3.74 -7.25
CA ASP A 125 -15.35 -4.45 -6.77
C ASP A 125 -16.67 -3.73 -7.03
N THR A 126 -16.66 -2.61 -7.77
CA THR A 126 -17.79 -1.75 -8.13
C THR A 126 -18.32 -0.87 -7.00
N ASP A 127 -17.84 -1.05 -5.79
CA ASP A 127 -18.31 -0.35 -4.61
C ASP A 127 -17.50 0.93 -4.33
N VAL A 128 -18.15 1.89 -3.70
CA VAL A 128 -17.52 3.08 -3.10
C VAL A 128 -17.71 3.02 -1.59
N ILE A 129 -16.62 3.10 -0.82
CA ILE A 129 -16.69 3.10 0.64
C ILE A 129 -16.23 4.46 1.16
N VAL A 130 -16.95 4.98 2.13
CA VAL A 130 -16.59 6.19 2.88
C VAL A 130 -16.14 5.78 4.26
N TRP A 131 -14.94 6.22 4.63
CA TRP A 131 -14.26 5.91 5.88
C TRP A 131 -14.19 7.13 6.78
N ASP A 132 -14.38 6.91 8.06
CA ASP A 132 -14.11 7.90 9.10
C ASP A 132 -12.73 7.58 9.72
N LEU A 133 -11.77 8.46 9.51
CA LEU A 133 -10.39 8.27 9.99
C LEU A 133 -10.26 8.51 11.49
N VAL A 134 -11.17 9.29 12.08
CA VAL A 134 -11.15 9.56 13.51
C VAL A 134 -11.60 8.32 14.29
N SER A 135 -12.67 7.69 13.83
CA SER A 135 -13.17 6.45 14.42
C SER A 135 -12.49 5.19 13.90
N GLN A 136 -11.69 5.30 12.82
CA GLN A 136 -11.02 4.20 12.13
C GLN A 136 -11.98 3.12 11.62
N THR A 137 -13.19 3.49 11.24
CA THR A 137 -14.25 2.59 10.79
C THR A 137 -14.76 2.99 9.40
N GLY A 138 -15.27 2.01 8.65
CA GLY A 138 -16.04 2.26 7.45
C GLY A 138 -17.41 2.80 7.84
N ARG A 139 -17.74 4.00 7.33
CA ARG A 139 -19.01 4.64 7.64
C ARG A 139 -20.17 4.00 6.89
N PHE A 140 -20.02 3.84 5.57
CA PHE A 140 -21.01 3.16 4.72
C PHE A 140 -20.40 2.78 3.37
N ARG A 141 -21.03 1.81 2.71
CA ARG A 141 -20.70 1.32 1.38
C ARG A 141 -21.82 1.68 0.42
N LEU A 142 -21.48 2.41 -0.65
CA LEU A 142 -22.41 2.83 -1.70
C LEU A 142 -22.33 1.84 -2.86
N LYS A 143 -23.43 1.20 -3.19
CA LYS A 143 -23.55 0.22 -4.28
C LYS A 143 -24.41 0.80 -5.39
N GLY A 144 -24.03 0.57 -6.66
CA GLY A 144 -24.83 1.03 -7.78
C GLY A 144 -24.09 1.09 -9.12
N HIS A 145 -22.74 1.11 -9.13
CA HIS A 145 -21.96 0.94 -10.34
C HIS A 145 -21.94 -0.53 -10.78
N LYS A 146 -21.88 -0.75 -12.10
CA LYS A 146 -21.84 -2.10 -12.69
C LYS A 146 -20.43 -2.59 -13.02
N ASP A 147 -19.44 -1.68 -13.02
CA ASP A 147 -18.03 -1.97 -13.31
C ASP A 147 -17.12 -1.15 -12.38
N ALA A 148 -15.81 -1.38 -12.49
CA ALA A 148 -14.79 -0.76 -11.64
C ALA A 148 -14.91 0.76 -11.54
N VAL A 149 -14.81 1.28 -10.32
CA VAL A 149 -14.80 2.73 -10.04
C VAL A 149 -13.39 3.27 -10.31
N THR A 150 -13.27 4.23 -11.21
CA THR A 150 -11.98 4.73 -11.71
C THR A 150 -11.51 6.01 -11.05
N ALA A 151 -12.43 6.92 -10.69
CA ALA A 151 -12.09 8.16 -9.99
C ALA A 151 -13.23 8.65 -9.10
N LEU A 152 -12.85 9.39 -8.06
CA LEU A 152 -13.75 9.99 -7.06
C LEU A 152 -13.41 11.46 -6.85
N ALA A 153 -14.40 12.30 -6.58
CA ALA A 153 -14.20 13.67 -6.13
C ALA A 153 -15.34 14.14 -5.24
N PHE A 154 -15.05 14.82 -4.15
CA PHE A 154 -16.06 15.51 -3.35
C PHE A 154 -16.49 16.78 -4.07
N LEU A 155 -17.77 16.91 -4.40
CA LEU A 155 -18.36 18.13 -4.97
C LEU A 155 -18.59 19.18 -3.89
N THR A 156 -19.21 18.74 -2.80
CA THR A 156 -19.44 19.51 -1.58
C THR A 156 -19.13 18.64 -0.37
N PRO A 157 -19.07 19.16 0.85
CA PRO A 157 -18.91 18.32 2.03
C PRO A 157 -19.95 17.19 2.18
N LYS A 158 -21.12 17.33 1.51
CA LYS A 158 -22.21 16.36 1.58
C LYS A 158 -22.36 15.49 0.33
N MET A 159 -21.77 15.89 -0.79
CA MET A 159 -21.93 15.22 -2.08
C MET A 159 -20.63 14.68 -2.62
N LEU A 160 -20.67 13.45 -3.13
CA LEU A 160 -19.56 12.73 -3.74
C LEU A 160 -19.90 12.40 -5.20
N ALA A 161 -18.99 12.66 -6.13
CA ALA A 161 -19.07 12.18 -7.51
C ALA A 161 -18.14 10.99 -7.71
N SER A 162 -18.62 9.98 -8.43
CA SER A 162 -17.87 8.80 -8.82
C SER A 162 -17.95 8.57 -10.32
N SER A 163 -16.84 8.14 -10.94
CA SER A 163 -16.80 7.69 -12.33
C SER A 163 -16.43 6.21 -12.40
N SER A 164 -16.97 5.52 -13.39
CA SER A 164 -16.74 4.09 -13.57
C SER A 164 -16.53 3.72 -15.04
N LYS A 165 -15.99 2.52 -15.27
CA LYS A 165 -15.89 1.91 -16.60
C LYS A 165 -17.26 1.56 -17.20
N ASP A 166 -18.33 1.60 -16.41
CA ASP A 166 -19.73 1.42 -16.87
C ASP A 166 -20.27 2.58 -17.70
N THR A 167 -19.43 3.56 -18.08
CA THR A 167 -19.73 4.75 -18.87
C THR A 167 -20.49 5.86 -18.13
N LEU A 168 -20.84 5.64 -16.85
CA LEU A 168 -21.65 6.53 -16.04
C LEU A 168 -20.80 7.34 -15.06
N VAL A 169 -21.30 8.54 -14.75
CA VAL A 169 -20.84 9.32 -13.61
C VAL A 169 -22.04 9.45 -12.65
N LYS A 170 -21.87 9.02 -11.41
CA LYS A 170 -22.92 9.07 -10.39
C LYS A 170 -22.58 10.12 -9.34
N VAL A 171 -23.60 10.81 -8.87
CA VAL A 171 -23.54 11.77 -7.77
C VAL A 171 -24.30 11.21 -6.58
N TRP A 172 -23.61 11.10 -5.46
CA TRP A 172 -24.12 10.50 -4.22
C TRP A 172 -24.30 11.57 -3.15
N ASP A 173 -25.42 11.50 -2.45
CA ASP A 173 -25.60 12.25 -1.22
C ASP A 173 -25.14 11.39 -0.02
N LEU A 174 -24.22 11.92 0.76
CA LEU A 174 -23.65 11.22 1.92
C LEU A 174 -24.56 11.24 3.15
N GLU A 175 -25.55 12.14 3.21
CA GLU A 175 -26.51 12.18 4.31
C GLU A 175 -27.60 11.12 4.14
N THR A 176 -28.18 11.05 2.93
CA THR A 176 -29.22 10.07 2.59
C THR A 176 -28.66 8.72 2.15
N GLN A 177 -27.38 8.65 1.80
CA GLN A 177 -26.67 7.45 1.32
C GLN A 177 -27.24 6.87 0.01
N HIS A 178 -27.83 7.71 -0.82
CA HIS A 178 -28.42 7.34 -2.11
C HIS A 178 -27.77 8.08 -3.28
N CYS A 179 -27.89 7.48 -4.46
CA CYS A 179 -27.54 8.14 -5.72
C CYS A 179 -28.61 9.18 -6.07
N VAL A 180 -28.22 10.47 -6.03
CA VAL A 180 -29.13 11.58 -6.37
C VAL A 180 -29.27 11.71 -7.88
N GLN A 181 -28.14 11.63 -8.61
CA GLN A 181 -28.13 11.84 -10.05
C GLN A 181 -27.16 10.87 -10.73
N THR A 182 -27.62 10.30 -11.86
CA THR A 182 -26.79 9.54 -12.78
C THR A 182 -26.59 10.37 -14.05
N CYS A 183 -25.35 10.82 -14.27
CA CYS A 183 -25.00 11.62 -15.44
C CYS A 183 -24.64 10.68 -16.59
N VAL A 184 -25.52 10.63 -17.58
CA VAL A 184 -25.32 9.90 -18.83
C VAL A 184 -24.74 10.88 -19.86
N GLY A 185 -23.61 10.54 -20.45
CA GLY A 185 -23.01 11.43 -21.43
C GLY A 185 -21.93 10.75 -22.24
N HIS A 186 -21.12 9.91 -21.62
CA HIS A 186 -20.06 9.18 -22.31
C HIS A 186 -20.59 7.91 -22.99
N ARG A 187 -20.04 7.59 -24.16
CA ARG A 187 -20.32 6.34 -24.89
C ARG A 187 -19.37 5.23 -24.55
N ASN A 188 -18.21 5.59 -24.04
CA ASN A 188 -17.11 4.70 -23.69
C ASN A 188 -16.77 4.84 -22.21
N GLU A 189 -15.93 3.93 -21.71
CA GLU A 189 -15.43 3.88 -20.34
C GLU A 189 -14.91 5.25 -19.87
N VAL A 190 -15.34 5.68 -18.69
CA VAL A 190 -14.84 6.91 -18.04
C VAL A 190 -13.66 6.54 -17.15
N TRP A 191 -12.50 7.14 -17.40
CA TRP A 191 -11.25 6.83 -16.71
C TRP A 191 -10.86 7.84 -15.65
N SER A 192 -11.30 9.06 -15.77
CA SER A 192 -10.85 10.14 -14.89
C SER A 192 -11.93 11.19 -14.66
N LEU A 193 -11.86 11.77 -13.49
CA LEU A 193 -12.76 12.81 -13.01
C LEU A 193 -11.93 13.82 -12.22
N ALA A 194 -12.13 15.12 -12.43
CA ALA A 194 -11.48 16.18 -11.71
C ALA A 194 -12.40 17.35 -11.46
N ILE A 195 -12.32 17.92 -10.27
CA ILE A 195 -13.08 19.10 -9.86
C ILE A 195 -12.15 20.33 -9.76
N ASN A 196 -12.68 21.51 -10.09
CA ASN A 196 -11.98 22.75 -9.89
C ASN A 196 -11.90 23.13 -8.40
N SER A 197 -10.87 23.89 -8.00
CA SER A 197 -10.70 24.37 -6.62
C SER A 197 -11.87 25.16 -6.06
N LYS A 198 -12.72 25.72 -6.93
CA LYS A 198 -13.96 26.42 -6.55
C LYS A 198 -15.17 25.53 -6.38
N GLY A 199 -15.08 24.27 -6.84
CA GLY A 199 -16.20 23.33 -6.78
C GLY A 199 -17.31 23.54 -7.83
N ASP A 200 -17.18 24.50 -8.77
CA ASP A 200 -18.21 24.87 -9.73
C ASP A 200 -18.12 24.15 -11.08
N ARG A 201 -16.97 23.53 -11.38
CA ARG A 201 -16.72 22.82 -12.64
C ARG A 201 -16.17 21.42 -12.38
N LEU A 202 -16.79 20.45 -13.06
CA LEU A 202 -16.36 19.06 -13.08
C LEU A 202 -15.91 18.70 -14.49
N LEU A 203 -14.73 18.09 -14.63
CA LEU A 203 -14.21 17.57 -15.89
C LEU A 203 -14.19 16.04 -15.85
N THR A 204 -14.58 15.43 -16.95
CA THR A 204 -14.53 13.97 -17.11
C THR A 204 -13.78 13.61 -18.38
N GLY A 205 -12.88 12.63 -18.24
CA GLY A 205 -12.10 12.05 -19.33
C GLY A 205 -12.46 10.59 -19.56
N ALA A 206 -12.75 10.26 -20.82
CA ALA A 206 -13.13 8.90 -21.22
C ALA A 206 -12.18 8.31 -22.27
N SER A 207 -12.48 7.09 -22.71
CA SER A 207 -11.76 6.45 -23.82
C SER A 207 -12.01 7.11 -25.18
N ASP A 208 -13.00 7.98 -25.26
CA ASP A 208 -13.27 8.78 -26.44
C ASP A 208 -12.32 9.99 -26.57
N ASN A 209 -12.34 10.62 -27.73
CA ASN A 209 -11.50 11.80 -28.03
C ASN A 209 -12.06 13.11 -27.43
N GLN A 210 -13.05 13.03 -26.54
CA GLN A 210 -13.74 14.18 -25.99
C GLN A 210 -13.50 14.31 -24.49
N LEU A 211 -13.23 15.53 -24.03
CA LEU A 211 -13.33 15.95 -22.65
C LEU A 211 -14.70 16.59 -22.44
N ARG A 212 -15.40 16.19 -21.42
CA ARG A 212 -16.68 16.81 -21.06
C ARG A 212 -16.55 17.70 -19.86
N VAL A 213 -17.19 18.86 -19.97
CA VAL A 213 -17.23 19.88 -18.94
C VAL A 213 -18.65 19.95 -18.38
N TRP A 214 -18.75 19.80 -17.06
CA TRP A 214 -20.01 19.83 -16.35
C TRP A 214 -20.03 21.03 -15.40
N SER A 215 -21.17 21.69 -15.26
CA SER A 215 -21.38 22.72 -14.24
C SER A 215 -22.05 22.10 -13.02
N VAL A 216 -21.49 22.37 -11.85
CA VAL A 216 -22.07 22.00 -10.56
C VAL A 216 -22.87 23.19 -10.04
N GLN A 217 -24.17 22.99 -9.79
CA GLN A 217 -25.06 24.01 -9.22
C GLN A 217 -25.27 23.70 -7.74
N HIS A 218 -24.88 24.66 -6.89
CA HIS A 218 -25.15 24.58 -5.46
C HIS A 218 -26.53 25.18 -5.20
N GLN A 219 -27.58 24.38 -5.24
CA GLN A 219 -28.94 24.85 -4.87
C GLN A 219 -29.28 24.26 -3.50
N ASP A 220 -29.41 25.14 -2.50
CA ASP A 220 -29.99 24.80 -1.22
C ASP A 220 -31.51 24.74 -1.38
N GLY A 221 -32.09 23.56 -1.50
CA GLY A 221 -33.48 23.29 -1.17
C GLY A 221 -34.47 23.09 -2.32
N GLU A 222 -34.10 23.00 -3.60
CA GLU A 222 -35.06 22.63 -4.68
C GLU A 222 -34.62 21.35 -5.41
N GLU A 223 -35.59 20.50 -5.75
CA GLU A 223 -35.41 19.30 -6.57
C GLU A 223 -34.96 19.70 -7.99
N GLY A 224 -33.65 19.74 -8.21
CA GLY A 224 -33.04 20.06 -9.50
C GLY A 224 -31.77 19.27 -9.77
N GLU A 225 -31.41 19.07 -11.05
CA GLU A 225 -30.15 18.46 -11.45
C GLU A 225 -29.00 19.23 -10.88
N THR A 226 -28.21 18.56 -10.01
CA THR A 226 -27.03 19.13 -9.35
C THR A 226 -25.86 19.32 -10.30
N VAL A 227 -25.75 18.46 -11.33
CA VAL A 227 -24.69 18.47 -12.34
C VAL A 227 -25.28 18.52 -13.74
N LYS A 228 -24.97 19.59 -14.51
CA LYS A 228 -25.44 19.78 -15.90
C LYS A 228 -24.26 19.78 -16.87
N LEU A 229 -24.43 19.11 -18.02
CA LEU A 229 -23.45 19.13 -19.11
C LEU A 229 -23.37 20.54 -19.72
N MET A 230 -22.19 21.14 -19.74
CA MET A 230 -21.91 22.41 -20.40
C MET A 230 -21.50 22.26 -21.86
N GLY A 231 -20.80 21.16 -22.16
CA GLY A 231 -20.31 20.89 -23.50
C GLY A 231 -19.10 19.97 -23.52
N SER A 232 -18.63 19.67 -24.72
CA SER A 232 -17.47 18.80 -24.96
C SER A 232 -16.32 19.55 -25.64
N ILE A 233 -15.08 19.09 -25.40
CA ILE A 233 -13.87 19.62 -26.01
C ILE A 233 -13.12 18.49 -26.68
N TYR A 234 -12.85 18.63 -27.98
CA TYR A 234 -12.05 17.68 -28.73
C TYR A 234 -10.57 17.80 -28.37
N ARG A 235 -9.95 16.68 -27.98
CA ARG A 235 -8.52 16.59 -27.70
C ARG A 235 -7.72 16.44 -28.99
N GLN A 236 -6.42 16.76 -28.94
CA GLN A 236 -5.51 16.52 -30.07
C GLN A 236 -5.16 15.05 -30.24
N SER A 237 -5.03 14.31 -29.12
CA SER A 237 -4.72 12.89 -29.13
C SER A 237 -6.00 12.05 -29.24
N SER A 238 -5.95 10.99 -30.04
CA SER A 238 -7.00 9.96 -30.12
C SER A 238 -6.94 8.94 -29.00
N ASP A 239 -5.85 8.93 -28.19
CA ASP A 239 -5.68 7.99 -27.09
C ASP A 239 -6.66 8.31 -25.95
N ARG A 240 -6.99 7.29 -25.13
CA ARG A 240 -7.85 7.49 -23.95
C ARG A 240 -7.27 8.50 -22.96
N ALA A 241 -8.12 9.28 -22.30
CA ALA A 241 -7.73 10.15 -21.19
C ALA A 241 -7.59 9.34 -19.91
N SER A 242 -6.35 8.95 -19.57
CA SER A 242 -6.10 8.10 -18.39
C SER A 242 -6.28 8.85 -17.08
N SER A 243 -5.89 10.12 -17.01
CA SER A 243 -6.02 10.96 -15.82
C SER A 243 -6.24 12.41 -16.21
N VAL A 244 -7.08 13.12 -15.46
CA VAL A 244 -7.33 14.55 -15.57
C VAL A 244 -7.11 15.18 -14.20
N ALA A 245 -6.43 16.30 -14.12
CA ALA A 245 -6.24 17.03 -12.88
C ALA A 245 -6.21 18.54 -13.10
N TYR A 246 -6.80 19.29 -12.18
CA TYR A 246 -6.61 20.75 -12.10
C TYR A 246 -5.30 21.08 -11.35
N SER A 247 -4.67 22.16 -11.75
CA SER A 247 -3.65 22.81 -10.93
C SER A 247 -4.27 23.27 -9.59
N PRO A 248 -3.53 23.27 -8.47
CA PRO A 248 -4.05 23.75 -7.18
C PRO A 248 -4.58 25.19 -7.22
N LYS A 249 -4.05 26.03 -8.10
CA LYS A 249 -4.57 27.39 -8.35
C LYS A 249 -5.81 27.46 -9.22
N GLY A 250 -6.16 26.37 -9.91
CA GLY A 250 -7.27 26.34 -10.84
C GLY A 250 -7.02 26.99 -12.21
N ASP A 251 -5.80 27.45 -12.49
CA ASP A 251 -5.43 28.15 -13.73
C ASP A 251 -5.13 27.21 -14.90
N LEU A 252 -4.67 26.00 -14.59
CA LEU A 252 -4.27 24.99 -15.57
C LEU A 252 -5.03 23.68 -15.35
N VAL A 253 -5.26 22.97 -16.45
CA VAL A 253 -5.79 21.59 -16.47
C VAL A 253 -4.82 20.73 -17.23
N GLY A 254 -4.40 19.63 -16.63
CA GLY A 254 -3.61 18.59 -17.29
C GLY A 254 -4.48 17.41 -17.67
N VAL A 255 -4.31 16.90 -18.87
CA VAL A 255 -4.96 15.69 -19.38
C VAL A 255 -3.87 14.73 -19.85
N GLN A 256 -3.75 13.64 -19.17
CA GLN A 256 -2.81 12.59 -19.54
C GLN A 256 -3.45 11.65 -20.55
N ASN A 257 -2.78 11.47 -21.67
CA ASN A 257 -3.13 10.45 -22.65
C ASN A 257 -2.47 9.11 -22.32
N ALA A 258 -3.05 8.00 -22.76
CA ALA A 258 -2.48 6.67 -22.51
C ALA A 258 -1.10 6.43 -23.19
N GLY A 259 -0.63 7.38 -23.98
CA GLY A 259 0.64 7.38 -24.68
C GLY A 259 1.78 8.07 -23.93
N LYS A 260 2.57 8.85 -24.67
CA LYS A 260 3.74 9.61 -24.19
C LYS A 260 3.47 11.10 -24.01
N THR A 261 2.22 11.52 -24.03
CA THR A 261 1.84 12.93 -24.07
C THR A 261 0.91 13.33 -22.94
N VAL A 262 1.10 14.55 -22.45
CA VAL A 262 0.18 15.25 -21.54
C VAL A 262 -0.22 16.56 -22.22
N GLU A 263 -1.51 16.78 -22.37
CA GLU A 263 -2.08 18.02 -22.88
C GLU A 263 -2.36 18.97 -21.73
N ILE A 264 -1.87 20.19 -21.82
CA ILE A 264 -2.06 21.23 -20.80
C ILE A 264 -2.98 22.29 -21.37
N TYR A 265 -4.11 22.49 -20.69
CA TYR A 265 -5.09 23.53 -21.02
C TYR A 265 -5.01 24.65 -20.00
N ARG A 266 -5.13 25.88 -20.47
CA ARG A 266 -5.28 27.08 -19.64
C ARG A 266 -6.76 27.35 -19.42
N VAL A 267 -7.16 27.58 -18.18
CA VAL A 267 -8.50 28.07 -17.83
C VAL A 267 -8.52 29.58 -18.01
N ARG A 268 -9.41 30.07 -18.87
CA ARG A 268 -9.54 31.52 -19.12
C ARG A 268 -10.28 32.21 -17.98
N SER A 269 -9.90 33.48 -17.72
CA SER A 269 -10.62 34.29 -16.76
C SER A 269 -12.02 34.64 -17.25
N PHE A 270 -12.94 34.92 -16.34
CA PHE A 270 -14.33 35.28 -16.67
C PHE A 270 -14.42 36.44 -17.67
N ASP A 271 -13.52 37.43 -17.54
CA ASP A 271 -13.48 38.57 -18.46
C ASP A 271 -13.01 38.18 -19.86
N GLU A 272 -12.08 37.23 -19.97
CA GLU A 272 -11.61 36.73 -21.27
C GLU A 272 -12.74 35.90 -21.95
N ILE A 273 -13.44 35.06 -21.18
CA ILE A 273 -14.58 34.30 -21.67
C ILE A 273 -15.66 35.24 -22.20
N LYS A 274 -16.04 36.27 -21.43
CA LYS A 274 -17.05 37.26 -21.83
C LYS A 274 -16.68 38.01 -23.12
N LYS A 275 -15.41 38.41 -23.23
CA LYS A 275 -14.88 39.06 -24.45
C LYS A 275 -14.90 38.12 -25.65
N LYS A 276 -14.56 36.82 -25.47
CA LYS A 276 -14.57 35.84 -26.54
C LYS A 276 -16.00 35.53 -27.01
N ARG A 277 -16.93 35.37 -26.06
CA ARG A 277 -18.36 35.19 -26.35
C ARG A 277 -18.97 36.34 -27.13
N GLN A 278 -18.70 37.58 -26.72
CA GLN A 278 -19.17 38.77 -27.45
C GLN A 278 -18.59 38.84 -28.87
N ARG A 279 -17.28 38.53 -29.05
CA ARG A 279 -16.68 38.50 -30.40
C ARG A 279 -17.30 37.41 -31.29
N ARG A 280 -17.67 36.29 -30.73
CA ARG A 280 -18.33 35.19 -31.44
C ARG A 280 -19.75 35.54 -31.81
N GLU A 281 -20.56 36.07 -30.89
CA GLU A 281 -21.90 36.54 -31.14
C GLU A 281 -21.89 37.62 -32.26
N LYS A 282 -20.92 38.53 -32.21
CA LYS A 282 -20.77 39.52 -33.28
C LYS A 282 -20.46 38.87 -34.63
N ARG A 283 -19.53 37.90 -34.67
CA ARG A 283 -19.22 37.13 -35.91
C ARG A 283 -20.40 36.31 -36.40
N GLN A 284 -21.18 35.72 -35.53
CA GLN A 284 -22.41 34.98 -35.90
C GLN A 284 -23.48 35.91 -36.46
N ARG A 285 -23.69 37.07 -35.82
CA ARG A 285 -24.61 38.13 -36.34
C ARG A 285 -24.13 38.63 -37.71
N GLU A 286 -22.84 38.82 -37.92
CA GLU A 286 -22.31 39.20 -39.21
C GLU A 286 -22.47 38.11 -40.30
N LYS A 287 -22.23 36.84 -39.94
CA LYS A 287 -22.47 35.71 -40.82
C LYS A 287 -23.98 35.52 -41.15
N ALA A 288 -24.85 35.64 -40.14
CA ALA A 288 -26.30 35.60 -40.35
C ALA A 288 -26.82 36.71 -41.26
N LYS A 289 -26.29 37.96 -41.07
CA LYS A 289 -26.59 39.07 -41.96
C LYS A 289 -26.09 38.80 -43.39
N LYS A 290 -24.92 38.20 -43.56
CA LYS A 290 -24.41 37.81 -44.89
C LYS A 290 -25.22 36.66 -45.51
N LYS A 291 -25.65 35.66 -44.71
CA LYS A 291 -26.56 34.61 -45.19
C LYS A 291 -27.93 35.17 -45.60
N GLN A 292 -28.51 36.06 -44.82
CA GLN A 292 -29.76 36.75 -45.17
C GLN A 292 -29.69 37.60 -46.44
N GLN A 293 -28.53 38.18 -46.70
CA GLN A 293 -28.26 38.90 -47.95
C GLN A 293 -28.11 37.97 -49.18
N VAL A 294 -27.69 36.71 -48.99
CA VAL A 294 -27.55 35.72 -50.05
C VAL A 294 -28.87 34.95 -50.25
N GLU A 295 -29.70 34.73 -49.20
CA GLU A 295 -31.00 34.01 -49.27
C GLU A 295 -32.14 34.87 -49.69
N GLY A 296 -31.94 36.21 -49.82
CA GLY A 296 -32.96 37.08 -50.40
C GLY A 296 -33.34 36.81 -51.85
N THR A 297 -32.80 35.77 -52.49
CA THR A 297 -33.02 35.44 -53.88
C THR A 297 -33.63 34.04 -54.15
N MET A 298 -34.01 33.25 -53.12
CA MET A 298 -34.66 31.97 -53.38
C MET A 298 -35.69 31.63 -52.27
N ASN A 299 -36.96 31.83 -52.61
CA ASN A 299 -38.09 31.23 -51.92
C ASN A 299 -38.16 29.72 -52.22
N SER A 300 -38.14 28.88 -51.18
CA SER A 300 -39.07 27.74 -51.01
C SER A 300 -38.45 26.65 -50.08
N LYS A 301 -39.26 26.27 -49.10
CA LYS A 301 -39.38 25.02 -48.35
C LYS A 301 -39.15 25.12 -46.83
N LYS A 302 -40.24 25.45 -46.17
CA LYS A 302 -40.55 25.05 -44.79
C LYS A 302 -40.69 23.52 -44.78
N LEU A 303 -39.75 22.78 -44.18
CA LEU A 303 -39.93 21.42 -43.61
C LEU A 303 -38.62 20.79 -43.08
N VAL A 304 -37.80 21.48 -42.32
CA VAL A 304 -36.67 20.90 -41.57
C VAL A 304 -36.42 21.75 -40.29
N ILE A 305 -37.45 22.03 -39.49
CA ILE A 305 -37.26 22.93 -38.34
C ILE A 305 -37.02 22.20 -37.04
N HIS A 306 -37.37 20.92 -36.93
CA HIS A 306 -37.17 20.20 -35.63
C HIS A 306 -35.81 19.49 -35.48
N GLN A 307 -35.17 19.03 -36.55
CA GLN A 307 -33.85 18.41 -36.46
C GLN A 307 -32.67 19.40 -36.40
N VAL A 308 -32.93 20.66 -36.83
CA VAL A 308 -31.90 21.72 -36.80
C VAL A 308 -31.82 22.40 -35.43
N ALA A 309 -32.85 22.36 -34.60
CA ALA A 309 -32.86 22.97 -33.29
C ALA A 309 -32.03 22.15 -32.28
N GLU A 310 -32.13 20.82 -32.30
CA GLU A 310 -31.34 19.95 -31.42
C GLU A 310 -29.84 19.99 -31.77
N THR A 311 -29.46 20.01 -33.04
CA THR A 311 -28.08 20.18 -33.48
C THR A 311 -27.50 21.57 -33.19
N GLU A 312 -28.35 22.64 -33.24
CA GLU A 312 -27.91 24.00 -32.88
C GLU A 312 -27.72 24.18 -31.36
N GLU A 313 -28.46 23.45 -30.52
CA GLU A 313 -28.29 23.44 -29.06
C GLU A 313 -27.04 22.64 -28.65
N GLU A 314 -26.77 21.49 -29.26
CA GLU A 314 -25.54 20.72 -29.04
C GLU A 314 -24.29 21.50 -29.49
N ASP A 315 -24.32 22.13 -30.69
CA ASP A 315 -23.28 23.01 -31.19
C ASP A 315 -23.08 24.26 -30.32
N ALA A 316 -24.13 24.79 -29.68
CA ALA A 316 -24.01 25.90 -28.76
C ALA A 316 -23.40 25.52 -27.42
N ALA A 317 -23.69 24.32 -26.88
CA ALA A 317 -23.13 23.77 -25.67
C ALA A 317 -21.62 23.45 -25.84
N ASP A 318 -21.24 22.77 -26.92
CA ASP A 318 -19.84 22.47 -27.24
C ASP A 318 -18.98 23.72 -27.39
N ASN A 319 -19.59 24.73 -27.95
CA ASN A 319 -18.91 26.02 -28.08
C ASN A 319 -18.73 26.77 -26.76
N SER A 320 -19.56 26.57 -25.74
CA SER A 320 -19.36 27.18 -24.42
C SER A 320 -18.18 26.61 -23.69
N ALA A 321 -17.98 25.30 -23.76
CA ALA A 321 -16.83 24.61 -23.14
C ALA A 321 -15.47 25.00 -23.76
N THR A 322 -15.42 25.14 -25.11
CA THR A 322 -14.21 25.61 -25.83
C THR A 322 -13.88 27.08 -25.55
N ASP A 323 -14.81 27.86 -25.04
CA ASP A 323 -14.54 29.24 -24.63
C ASP A 323 -13.86 29.32 -23.27
N GLU A 324 -14.08 28.36 -22.37
CA GLU A 324 -13.44 28.31 -21.04
C GLU A 324 -12.01 27.76 -21.08
N LEU A 325 -11.76 26.67 -21.83
CA LEU A 325 -10.46 26.02 -21.88
C LEU A 325 -9.72 26.32 -23.19
N GLU A 326 -8.41 26.60 -23.08
CA GLU A 326 -7.51 26.82 -24.19
C GLU A 326 -6.32 25.88 -24.11
N LEU A 327 -6.05 25.12 -25.18
CA LEU A 327 -4.84 24.29 -25.23
C LEU A 327 -3.59 25.18 -25.22
N MET A 328 -2.75 25.03 -24.19
CA MET A 328 -1.54 25.79 -23.99
C MET A 328 -0.35 25.12 -24.67
N CYS A 329 -0.10 23.86 -24.33
CA CYS A 329 1.02 23.06 -24.85
C CYS A 329 0.75 21.57 -24.68
N VAL A 330 1.54 20.77 -25.41
CA VAL A 330 1.56 19.32 -25.28
C VAL A 330 2.95 18.89 -24.84
N VAL A 331 3.07 18.41 -23.61
CA VAL A 331 4.33 17.92 -23.05
C VAL A 331 4.54 16.49 -23.54
N ARG A 332 5.70 16.23 -24.14
CA ARG A 332 6.10 14.90 -24.61
C ARG A 332 7.20 14.34 -23.74
N SER A 333 7.01 13.13 -23.22
CA SER A 333 8.01 12.40 -22.44
C SER A 333 8.80 11.41 -23.28
N SER A 334 9.91 10.92 -22.72
CA SER A 334 10.76 9.90 -23.36
C SER A 334 10.05 8.53 -23.50
N HIS A 335 9.23 8.16 -22.51
CA HIS A 335 8.53 6.88 -22.42
C HIS A 335 7.05 7.09 -22.10
N ARG A 336 6.30 6.00 -22.08
CA ARG A 336 4.88 6.00 -21.72
C ARG A 336 4.68 6.60 -20.34
N ILE A 337 3.74 7.53 -20.22
CA ILE A 337 3.37 8.19 -18.98
C ILE A 337 2.34 7.32 -18.27
N LYS A 338 2.52 7.12 -16.98
CA LYS A 338 1.59 6.37 -16.13
C LYS A 338 0.75 7.30 -15.27
N SER A 339 1.38 8.32 -14.70
CA SER A 339 0.73 9.29 -13.82
C SER A 339 1.41 10.66 -13.92
N PHE A 340 0.67 11.69 -13.55
CA PHE A 340 1.20 13.04 -13.48
C PHE A 340 0.66 13.77 -12.24
N ALA A 341 1.39 14.79 -11.78
CA ALA A 341 0.97 15.65 -10.69
C ALA A 341 1.47 17.08 -10.90
N PHE A 342 0.67 18.07 -10.49
CA PHE A 342 1.08 19.45 -10.41
C PHE A 342 1.70 19.77 -9.05
N SER A 343 2.72 20.63 -9.02
CA SER A 343 3.29 21.14 -7.78
C SER A 343 2.28 22.03 -7.04
N PRO A 344 2.16 21.91 -5.71
CA PRO A 344 1.33 22.81 -4.90
C PRO A 344 1.88 24.24 -4.92
N ASP A 345 3.21 24.42 -4.96
CA ASP A 345 3.86 25.72 -5.03
C ASP A 345 4.03 26.17 -6.48
N ALA A 346 3.42 27.30 -6.81
CA ALA A 346 3.85 28.03 -8.00
C ALA A 346 5.00 28.97 -7.59
N ALA A 347 6.08 28.92 -8.34
CA ALA A 347 7.19 29.85 -8.16
C ALA A 347 6.69 31.32 -8.24
N LYS A 348 7.42 32.24 -7.61
CA LYS A 348 7.10 33.69 -7.63
C LYS A 348 6.95 34.25 -9.04
N ASP A 349 7.55 33.58 -10.02
CA ASP A 349 7.53 33.94 -11.45
C ASP A 349 6.28 33.43 -12.20
N GLY A 350 5.30 32.84 -11.51
CA GLY A 350 4.11 32.27 -12.11
C GLY A 350 4.33 30.93 -12.86
N THR A 351 5.53 30.33 -12.74
CA THR A 351 5.81 29.02 -13.31
C THR A 351 5.30 27.92 -12.40
N THR A 352 4.68 26.88 -12.98
CA THR A 352 4.23 25.68 -12.27
C THR A 352 5.09 24.49 -12.66
N SER A 353 5.40 23.62 -11.72
CA SER A 353 6.11 22.39 -12.00
C SER A 353 5.13 21.22 -12.22
N LEU A 354 5.42 20.42 -13.21
CA LEU A 354 4.69 19.20 -13.56
C LEU A 354 5.59 17.99 -13.35
N MET A 355 5.17 17.01 -12.60
CA MET A 355 5.87 15.74 -12.39
C MET A 355 5.19 14.64 -13.19
N LEU A 356 5.98 13.83 -13.87
CA LEU A 356 5.52 12.69 -14.66
C LEU A 356 6.16 11.41 -14.12
N GLY A 357 5.35 10.44 -13.75
CA GLY A 357 5.77 9.07 -13.48
C GLY A 357 5.73 8.25 -14.77
N LEU A 358 6.87 7.67 -15.17
CA LEU A 358 7.01 6.94 -16.43
C LEU A 358 7.03 5.43 -16.21
N GLN A 359 6.60 4.68 -17.23
CA GLN A 359 6.59 3.22 -17.22
C GLN A 359 7.99 2.59 -17.11
N ASN A 360 9.05 3.32 -17.46
CA ASN A 360 10.44 2.85 -17.41
C ASN A 360 11.11 3.03 -16.03
N ASN A 361 10.34 3.18 -14.95
CA ASN A 361 10.85 3.38 -13.60
C ASN A 361 11.66 4.68 -13.42
N THR A 362 11.20 5.78 -14.02
CA THR A 362 11.80 7.11 -13.87
C THR A 362 10.74 8.17 -13.57
N ILE A 363 11.13 9.20 -12.85
CA ILE A 363 10.32 10.40 -12.65
C ILE A 363 10.98 11.56 -13.39
N GLU A 364 10.22 12.23 -14.24
CA GLU A 364 10.63 13.44 -14.94
C GLU A 364 9.83 14.64 -14.44
N THR A 365 10.50 15.76 -14.18
CA THR A 365 9.84 17.01 -13.82
C THR A 365 10.03 18.05 -14.92
N TYR A 366 8.94 18.75 -15.22
CA TYR A 366 8.89 19.81 -16.22
C TYR A 366 8.43 21.11 -15.59
N THR A 367 8.99 22.20 -16.01
CA THR A 367 8.52 23.56 -15.66
C THR A 367 7.60 24.08 -16.76
N LEU A 368 6.44 24.59 -16.38
CA LEU A 368 5.45 25.19 -17.25
C LEU A 368 5.46 26.71 -17.08
N SER A 369 5.66 27.46 -18.18
CA SER A 369 5.70 28.91 -18.21
C SER A 369 4.55 29.44 -19.08
N PRO A 370 3.38 29.75 -18.51
CA PRO A 370 2.22 30.18 -19.28
C PRO A 370 2.40 31.51 -20.01
N SER A 371 3.34 32.33 -19.59
CA SER A 371 3.63 33.65 -20.17
C SER A 371 4.61 33.64 -21.35
N ALA A 372 5.23 32.51 -21.68
CA ALA A 372 6.22 32.44 -22.77
C ALA A 372 5.54 32.59 -24.16
N PRO A 373 6.12 33.41 -25.05
CA PRO A 373 5.50 33.73 -26.34
C PRO A 373 5.60 32.58 -27.35
N THR A 374 6.62 31.72 -27.26
CA THR A 374 6.83 30.59 -28.17
C THR A 374 6.32 29.28 -27.57
N LEU A 375 5.73 28.41 -28.40
CA LEU A 375 5.22 27.10 -27.96
C LEU A 375 6.31 26.22 -27.33
N GLU A 376 7.52 26.24 -27.85
CA GLU A 376 8.68 25.49 -27.33
C GLU A 376 9.21 26.03 -25.99
N GLY A 377 9.05 27.35 -25.72
CA GLY A 377 9.44 27.97 -24.46
C GLY A 377 8.43 27.80 -23.33
N ARG A 378 7.24 27.25 -23.60
CA ARG A 378 6.18 27.07 -22.59
C ARG A 378 6.41 25.91 -21.63
N TYR A 379 7.25 24.95 -22.00
CA TYR A 379 7.64 23.87 -21.11
C TYR A 379 9.14 23.53 -21.26
N GLY A 380 9.76 23.20 -20.15
CA GLY A 380 11.17 22.80 -20.11
C GLY A 380 11.35 21.63 -19.12
N LYS A 381 12.21 20.66 -19.48
CA LYS A 381 12.57 19.57 -18.58
C LYS A 381 13.54 20.09 -17.53
N SER A 382 13.22 19.90 -16.24
CA SER A 382 14.04 20.41 -15.13
C SER A 382 14.89 19.34 -14.47
N HIS A 383 14.29 18.26 -13.96
CA HIS A 383 15.00 17.21 -13.26
C HIS A 383 14.56 15.81 -13.72
N VAL A 384 15.44 14.82 -13.56
CA VAL A 384 15.17 13.41 -13.86
C VAL A 384 15.67 12.53 -12.73
N LEU A 385 14.78 11.76 -12.13
CA LEU A 385 15.11 10.75 -11.15
C LEU A 385 15.23 9.40 -11.86
N SER A 386 16.44 8.90 -12.06
CA SER A 386 16.68 7.63 -12.79
C SER A 386 17.81 6.78 -12.23
N LEU A 387 18.66 7.33 -11.37
CA LEU A 387 19.85 6.66 -10.85
C LEU A 387 19.53 5.44 -9.99
N SER A 388 18.56 5.55 -9.10
CA SER A 388 18.22 4.51 -8.11
C SER A 388 17.28 3.44 -8.65
N GLY A 389 17.08 3.30 -9.96
CA GLY A 389 16.17 2.31 -10.54
C GLY A 389 16.67 1.65 -11.82
N HIS A 390 16.32 0.39 -12.02
CA HIS A 390 16.51 -0.29 -13.29
C HIS A 390 15.42 0.09 -14.29
N ARG A 391 15.79 0.22 -15.58
CA ARG A 391 14.85 0.54 -16.67
C ARG A 391 14.18 -0.69 -17.29
N SER A 392 14.84 -1.83 -17.19
CA SER A 392 14.35 -3.15 -17.64
C SER A 392 14.41 -4.15 -16.49
N ASP A 393 13.89 -5.35 -16.72
CA ASP A 393 13.88 -6.48 -15.80
C ASP A 393 15.29 -6.78 -15.28
N VAL A 394 15.38 -7.12 -13.99
CA VAL A 394 16.62 -7.53 -13.34
C VAL A 394 16.72 -9.05 -13.41
N ARG A 395 17.77 -9.53 -14.12
CA ARG A 395 17.92 -10.97 -14.43
C ARG A 395 18.82 -11.71 -13.46
N GLN A 396 19.84 -11.05 -12.96
CA GLN A 396 20.80 -11.66 -12.04
C GLN A 396 21.20 -10.68 -10.97
N VAL A 397 21.51 -11.23 -9.80
CA VAL A 397 22.09 -10.53 -8.66
C VAL A 397 23.33 -11.31 -8.19
N ALA A 398 24.36 -10.60 -7.75
CA ALA A 398 25.54 -11.17 -7.13
C ALA A 398 25.96 -10.30 -5.93
N ILE A 399 26.56 -10.92 -4.93
CA ILE A 399 27.07 -10.24 -3.73
C ILE A 399 28.59 -10.33 -3.75
N SER A 400 29.28 -9.27 -3.34
CA SER A 400 30.72 -9.26 -3.21
C SER A 400 31.22 -10.20 -2.08
N SER A 401 32.46 -10.62 -2.12
CA SER A 401 33.02 -11.55 -1.13
C SER A 401 33.14 -10.96 0.29
N ASP A 402 33.09 -9.65 0.42
CA ASP A 402 33.10 -8.89 1.69
C ASP A 402 31.70 -8.48 2.16
N ASP A 403 30.64 -8.92 1.49
CA ASP A 403 29.23 -8.63 1.78
C ASP A 403 28.86 -7.13 1.81
N GLN A 404 29.73 -6.24 1.25
CA GLN A 404 29.52 -4.80 1.23
C GLN A 404 28.80 -4.29 -0.01
N LEU A 405 28.97 -4.98 -1.15
CA LEU A 405 28.43 -4.56 -2.44
C LEU A 405 27.47 -5.60 -2.98
N ILE A 406 26.38 -5.09 -3.57
CA ILE A 406 25.41 -5.88 -4.32
C ILE A 406 25.49 -5.45 -5.78
N LEU A 407 25.66 -6.38 -6.68
CA LEU A 407 25.60 -6.19 -8.12
C LEU A 407 24.25 -6.66 -8.61
N SER A 408 23.60 -5.85 -9.42
CA SER A 408 22.35 -6.21 -10.12
C SER A 408 22.48 -5.98 -11.62
N LEU A 409 22.03 -6.95 -12.37
CA LEU A 409 22.15 -7.00 -13.81
C LEU A 409 20.79 -6.82 -14.47
N SER A 410 20.68 -5.81 -15.33
CA SER A 410 19.55 -5.68 -16.25
C SER A 410 20.03 -5.74 -17.70
N GLY A 411 19.10 -5.94 -18.64
CA GLY A 411 19.46 -6.02 -20.04
C GLY A 411 20.20 -4.78 -20.59
N THR A 412 20.06 -3.63 -19.95
CA THR A 412 20.61 -2.35 -20.42
C THR A 412 21.68 -1.74 -19.55
N ALA A 413 21.83 -2.19 -18.32
CA ALA A 413 22.78 -1.61 -17.35
C ALA A 413 23.09 -2.59 -16.23
N VAL A 414 24.32 -2.52 -15.74
CA VAL A 414 24.75 -3.15 -14.49
C VAL A 414 24.83 -2.08 -13.43
N LYS A 415 24.21 -2.32 -12.27
CA LYS A 415 24.23 -1.39 -11.16
C LYS A 415 24.89 -2.01 -9.93
N ILE A 416 25.61 -1.18 -9.22
CA ILE A 416 26.32 -1.56 -8.00
C ILE A 416 25.71 -0.75 -6.87
N TRP A 417 25.30 -1.48 -5.84
CA TRP A 417 24.63 -0.95 -4.66
C TRP A 417 25.45 -1.20 -3.42
N ASN A 418 25.37 -0.30 -2.46
CA ASN A 418 25.86 -0.56 -1.11
C ASN A 418 24.87 -1.47 -0.38
N ALA A 419 25.36 -2.56 0.23
CA ALA A 419 24.51 -3.54 0.91
C ALA A 419 23.85 -3.03 2.21
N HIS A 420 24.34 -1.92 2.80
CA HIS A 420 23.79 -1.33 4.01
C HIS A 420 22.88 -0.11 3.74
N SER A 421 23.33 0.79 2.86
CA SER A 421 22.58 2.03 2.57
C SER A 421 21.60 1.88 1.41
N PHE A 422 21.68 0.81 0.63
CA PHE A 422 20.83 0.55 -0.57
C PHE A 422 20.89 1.65 -1.63
N GLN A 423 21.90 2.49 -1.54
CA GLN A 423 22.13 3.53 -2.54
C GLN A 423 22.91 2.95 -3.72
N CYS A 424 22.52 3.37 -4.94
CA CYS A 424 23.26 3.04 -6.14
C CYS A 424 24.57 3.84 -6.18
N ILE A 425 25.70 3.12 -6.09
CA ILE A 425 27.03 3.71 -6.14
C ILE A 425 27.39 4.05 -7.57
N ARG A 426 27.23 3.06 -8.48
CA ARG A 426 27.59 3.20 -9.88
C ARG A 426 26.59 2.51 -10.82
N THR A 427 26.50 3.05 -12.01
CA THR A 427 25.78 2.44 -13.13
C THR A 427 26.75 2.25 -14.29
N LEU A 428 26.97 1.02 -14.71
CA LEU A 428 27.79 0.65 -15.84
C LEU A 428 26.86 0.41 -17.03
N SER A 429 26.91 1.27 -18.03
CA SER A 429 26.06 1.18 -19.21
C SER A 429 26.83 1.21 -20.51
N ASP A 430 28.12 1.52 -20.45
CA ASP A 430 28.97 1.69 -21.62
C ASP A 430 29.23 0.36 -22.31
N SER A 431 29.05 0.33 -23.61
CA SER A 431 29.31 -0.86 -24.48
C SER A 431 28.43 -2.09 -24.17
N LEU A 432 27.40 -1.99 -23.33
CA LEU A 432 26.54 -3.12 -22.97
C LEU A 432 25.48 -3.40 -24.02
N SER A 433 25.55 -4.60 -24.58
CA SER A 433 24.49 -5.19 -25.41
C SER A 433 23.81 -6.31 -24.62
N LEU A 434 22.59 -6.12 -24.12
CA LEU A 434 21.77 -7.14 -23.44
C LEU A 434 22.59 -8.09 -22.56
N ALA A 435 23.00 -7.61 -21.40
CA ALA A 435 23.75 -8.39 -20.41
C ALA A 435 22.88 -9.51 -19.80
N LEU A 436 23.42 -10.72 -19.68
CA LEU A 436 22.74 -11.92 -19.18
C LEU A 436 23.34 -12.46 -17.89
N SER A 437 24.65 -12.44 -17.75
CA SER A 437 25.37 -12.97 -16.60
C SER A 437 26.45 -12.00 -16.13
N ALA A 438 26.67 -11.92 -14.82
CA ALA A 438 27.70 -11.08 -14.23
C ALA A 438 28.21 -11.63 -12.90
N VAL A 439 29.48 -11.41 -12.61
CA VAL A 439 30.14 -11.86 -11.38
C VAL A 439 31.22 -10.86 -10.96
N PHE A 440 31.46 -10.74 -9.65
CA PHE A 440 32.62 -10.00 -9.13
C PHE A 440 33.92 -10.77 -9.42
N ALA A 441 34.92 -10.08 -9.92
CA ALA A 441 36.26 -10.62 -9.99
C ALA A 441 36.91 -10.67 -8.60
N PRO A 442 37.91 -11.54 -8.36
CA PRO A 442 38.65 -11.60 -7.11
C PRO A 442 39.20 -10.22 -6.70
N GLY A 443 39.06 -9.88 -5.43
CA GLY A 443 39.44 -8.55 -4.91
C GLY A 443 38.31 -7.48 -4.99
N ASN A 444 37.11 -7.81 -5.52
CA ASN A 444 35.91 -6.97 -5.54
C ASN A 444 36.07 -5.59 -6.22
N MET A 445 37.15 -5.40 -7.01
CA MET A 445 37.39 -4.12 -7.71
C MET A 445 36.94 -4.14 -9.17
N HIS A 446 36.66 -5.30 -9.71
CA HIS A 446 36.28 -5.49 -11.11
C HIS A 446 35.03 -6.38 -11.23
N VAL A 447 34.29 -6.22 -12.30
CA VAL A 447 33.12 -7.04 -12.62
C VAL A 447 33.24 -7.59 -14.05
N VAL A 448 33.06 -8.90 -14.18
CA VAL A 448 32.95 -9.57 -15.48
C VAL A 448 31.50 -9.67 -15.87
N VAL A 449 31.17 -9.29 -17.11
CA VAL A 449 29.82 -9.31 -17.65
C VAL A 449 29.77 -10.09 -18.96
N GLY A 450 28.86 -11.06 -19.04
CA GLY A 450 28.55 -11.81 -20.26
C GLY A 450 27.29 -11.29 -20.94
N THR A 451 27.35 -11.15 -22.25
CA THR A 451 26.26 -10.56 -23.05
C THR A 451 25.54 -11.60 -23.92
N LYS A 452 24.37 -11.23 -24.42
CA LYS A 452 23.61 -12.05 -25.37
C LYS A 452 24.32 -12.22 -26.71
N LEU A 453 25.23 -11.30 -27.09
CA LEU A 453 26.00 -11.36 -28.33
C LEU A 453 27.30 -12.15 -28.18
N GLY A 454 27.51 -12.89 -27.09
CA GLY A 454 28.69 -13.68 -26.87
C GLY A 454 29.94 -12.89 -26.48
N GLN A 455 29.79 -11.64 -26.10
CA GLN A 455 30.88 -10.77 -25.66
C GLN A 455 31.13 -10.93 -24.17
N LEU A 456 32.38 -10.90 -23.75
CA LEU A 456 32.82 -10.75 -22.38
C LEU A 456 33.37 -9.35 -22.16
N LEU A 457 32.94 -8.70 -21.12
CA LEU A 457 33.31 -7.33 -20.75
C LEU A 457 33.85 -7.33 -19.31
N LEU A 458 34.97 -6.65 -19.09
CA LEU A 458 35.53 -6.43 -17.77
C LEU A 458 35.45 -4.94 -17.43
N PHE A 459 34.72 -4.63 -16.38
CA PHE A 459 34.54 -3.26 -15.87
C PHE A 459 35.36 -3.04 -14.59
N ASP A 460 35.96 -1.86 -14.48
CA ASP A 460 36.50 -1.37 -13.20
C ASP A 460 35.43 -0.63 -12.42
N LEU A 461 35.30 -0.96 -11.14
CA LEU A 461 34.32 -0.31 -10.26
C LEU A 461 34.68 1.13 -9.89
N ASN A 462 35.98 1.47 -9.86
CA ASN A 462 36.44 2.80 -9.49
C ASN A 462 36.22 3.82 -10.60
N SER A 463 36.64 3.48 -11.83
CA SER A 463 36.46 4.37 -12.99
C SER A 463 35.04 4.25 -13.56
N GLY A 464 34.43 3.07 -13.51
CA GLY A 464 33.15 2.77 -14.16
C GLY A 464 33.30 2.46 -15.65
N GLU A 465 34.53 2.39 -16.17
CA GLU A 465 34.84 2.17 -17.58
C GLU A 465 35.08 0.68 -17.89
N CYS A 466 34.82 0.30 -19.14
CA CYS A 466 35.18 -1.01 -19.63
C CYS A 466 36.69 -1.07 -19.89
N ILE A 467 37.44 -1.86 -19.13
CA ILE A 467 38.89 -1.98 -19.25
C ILE A 467 39.24 -2.96 -20.34
N TRP A 468 38.52 -4.08 -20.44
CA TRP A 468 38.81 -5.16 -21.40
C TRP A 468 37.52 -5.70 -22.02
N LYS A 469 37.58 -6.01 -23.31
CA LYS A 469 36.46 -6.51 -24.07
C LYS A 469 36.93 -7.58 -25.04
N ASP A 470 36.27 -8.74 -25.04
CA ASP A 470 36.36 -9.74 -26.11
C ASP A 470 35.01 -9.89 -26.80
N GLU A 471 35.00 -9.61 -28.12
CA GLU A 471 33.79 -9.67 -28.94
C GLU A 471 33.46 -11.09 -29.42
N LYS A 472 34.45 -12.00 -29.41
CA LYS A 472 34.35 -13.34 -29.97
C LYS A 472 34.43 -14.45 -28.91
N ALA A 473 34.31 -14.14 -27.65
CA ALA A 473 34.47 -15.11 -26.56
C ALA A 473 33.56 -16.35 -26.71
N HIS A 474 32.35 -16.20 -27.26
CA HIS A 474 31.41 -17.28 -27.58
C HIS A 474 30.80 -17.16 -28.98
N ASN A 475 31.62 -16.79 -30.00
CA ASN A 475 31.24 -16.79 -31.41
C ASN A 475 29.90 -16.13 -31.76
N GLY A 476 29.47 -15.12 -31.04
CA GLY A 476 28.18 -14.42 -31.23
C GLY A 476 26.98 -15.08 -30.55
N SER A 477 27.17 -16.16 -29.79
CA SER A 477 26.13 -16.87 -29.07
C SER A 477 26.05 -16.39 -27.62
N ALA A 478 24.87 -16.48 -27.01
CA ALA A 478 24.60 -15.94 -25.66
C ALA A 478 25.46 -16.59 -24.56
N VAL A 479 26.04 -15.79 -23.65
CA VAL A 479 26.74 -16.27 -22.45
C VAL A 479 25.74 -16.35 -21.30
N TRP A 480 25.28 -17.57 -20.99
CA TRP A 480 24.23 -17.77 -19.99
C TRP A 480 24.73 -17.76 -18.56
N SER A 481 25.91 -18.31 -18.31
CA SER A 481 26.45 -18.46 -16.97
C SER A 481 27.93 -18.13 -16.90
N ILE A 482 28.32 -17.46 -15.83
CA ILE A 482 29.73 -17.20 -15.47
C ILE A 482 29.90 -17.60 -14.00
N ASP A 483 31.02 -18.28 -13.71
CA ASP A 483 31.39 -18.59 -12.33
C ASP A 483 32.88 -18.36 -12.10
N VAL A 484 33.24 -18.00 -10.87
CA VAL A 484 34.62 -17.70 -10.49
C VAL A 484 35.23 -18.92 -9.84
N ARG A 485 36.42 -19.25 -10.26
CA ARG A 485 37.21 -20.33 -9.67
C ARG A 485 37.54 -20.02 -8.20
N PRO A 486 37.36 -20.98 -7.26
CA PRO A 486 37.51 -20.73 -5.82
C PRO A 486 38.94 -20.33 -5.40
N ASP A 487 39.97 -20.61 -6.21
CA ASP A 487 41.35 -20.15 -6.02
C ASP A 487 41.58 -18.69 -6.51
N GLY A 488 40.61 -18.08 -7.16
CA GLY A 488 40.65 -16.70 -7.67
C GLY A 488 41.56 -16.48 -8.89
N ARG A 489 42.02 -17.54 -9.54
CA ARG A 489 42.94 -17.43 -10.70
C ARG A 489 42.22 -17.21 -12.00
N GLY A 490 40.96 -17.63 -12.11
CA GLY A 490 40.23 -17.57 -13.37
C GLY A 490 38.73 -17.66 -13.20
N ILE A 491 38.03 -17.70 -14.35
CA ILE A 491 36.59 -17.85 -14.48
C ILE A 491 36.25 -18.96 -15.47
N VAL A 492 35.04 -19.49 -15.36
CA VAL A 492 34.46 -20.35 -16.38
C VAL A 492 33.21 -19.67 -16.96
N THR A 493 32.99 -19.80 -18.24
CA THR A 493 31.84 -19.29 -18.96
C THR A 493 31.17 -20.40 -19.74
N GLY A 494 29.82 -20.43 -19.69
CA GLY A 494 29.00 -21.35 -20.47
C GLY A 494 28.10 -20.59 -21.43
N GLY A 495 28.11 -21.01 -22.68
CA GLY A 495 27.39 -20.33 -23.76
C GLY A 495 26.46 -21.24 -24.56
N ALA A 496 25.63 -20.62 -25.40
CA ALA A 496 24.74 -21.29 -26.33
C ALA A 496 25.48 -21.80 -27.60
N ASP A 497 26.80 -21.69 -27.62
CA ASP A 497 27.68 -22.23 -28.67
C ASP A 497 28.13 -23.66 -28.37
N GLN A 498 27.56 -24.31 -27.36
CA GLN A 498 27.93 -25.67 -26.88
C GLN A 498 29.36 -25.75 -26.32
N HIS A 499 29.95 -24.60 -25.97
CA HIS A 499 31.31 -24.56 -25.42
C HIS A 499 31.30 -24.05 -23.98
N VAL A 500 32.15 -24.65 -23.18
CA VAL A 500 32.52 -24.18 -21.86
C VAL A 500 33.96 -23.66 -21.97
N ASN A 501 34.14 -22.36 -21.81
CA ASN A 501 35.43 -21.70 -21.91
C ASN A 501 36.00 -21.34 -20.55
N PHE A 502 37.28 -21.62 -20.34
CA PHE A 502 38.05 -21.32 -19.15
C PHE A 502 38.96 -20.14 -19.42
N TRP A 503 38.93 -19.17 -18.52
CA TRP A 503 39.70 -17.93 -18.67
C TRP A 503 40.53 -17.71 -17.40
N ASP A 504 41.80 -17.28 -17.58
CA ASP A 504 42.67 -16.90 -16.49
C ASP A 504 42.86 -15.39 -16.44
N PHE A 505 42.96 -14.84 -15.24
CA PHE A 505 43.20 -13.41 -15.03
C PHE A 505 44.69 -13.10 -15.27
N GLU A 506 44.95 -12.21 -16.22
CA GLU A 506 46.29 -11.74 -16.55
C GLU A 506 46.40 -10.24 -16.53
N MET A 507 47.57 -9.71 -16.17
CA MET A 507 47.86 -8.29 -16.27
C MET A 507 48.44 -7.98 -17.64
N TYR A 508 47.80 -7.15 -18.42
CA TYR A 508 48.24 -6.76 -19.75
C TYR A 508 48.43 -5.23 -19.85
N ARG A 509 49.19 -4.78 -20.88
CA ARG A 509 49.25 -3.38 -21.28
C ARG A 509 48.47 -3.22 -22.57
N PRO A 510 47.57 -2.20 -22.64
CA PRO A 510 46.91 -1.87 -23.89
C PRO A 510 47.98 -1.49 -24.97
N GLU A 511 47.75 -1.95 -26.19
CA GLU A 511 48.68 -1.70 -27.30
C GLU A 511 48.84 -0.21 -27.62
N ASP A 512 47.80 0.62 -27.32
CA ASP A 512 47.78 2.06 -27.57
C ASP A 512 48.36 2.90 -26.39
N ALA A 513 48.90 2.29 -25.35
CA ALA A 513 49.32 2.99 -24.12
C ALA A 513 50.83 3.28 -24.12
N GLU A 514 51.22 4.43 -23.55
CA GLU A 514 52.62 4.79 -23.34
C GLU A 514 53.38 3.70 -22.55
N PRO A 515 54.67 3.50 -22.80
CA PRO A 515 55.47 2.41 -22.18
C PRO A 515 55.52 2.46 -20.65
N ASN A 516 55.16 3.56 -20.01
CA ASN A 516 55.08 3.74 -18.58
C ASN A 516 53.65 3.66 -17.97
N SER A 517 52.64 3.32 -18.78
CA SER A 517 51.26 3.19 -18.26
C SER A 517 51.10 2.02 -17.31
N ALA A 518 50.18 2.15 -16.33
CA ALA A 518 49.84 1.11 -15.38
C ALA A 518 49.32 -0.16 -16.10
N LEU A 519 49.69 -1.32 -15.59
CA LEU A 519 49.16 -2.62 -15.99
C LEU A 519 47.65 -2.68 -15.72
N ARG A 520 46.87 -3.18 -16.67
CA ARG A 520 45.43 -3.40 -16.54
C ARG A 520 45.13 -4.88 -16.44
N LEU A 521 44.06 -5.22 -15.65
CA LEU A 521 43.59 -6.59 -15.58
C LEU A 521 42.84 -6.95 -16.86
N GLY A 522 43.10 -8.13 -17.39
CA GLY A 522 42.45 -8.72 -18.54
C GLY A 522 42.15 -10.20 -18.34
N LEU A 523 41.55 -10.81 -19.32
CA LEU A 523 41.24 -12.24 -19.34
C LEU A 523 41.98 -12.88 -20.55
N SER A 524 42.67 -13.98 -20.28
CA SER A 524 43.28 -14.82 -21.35
C SER A 524 42.50 -16.13 -21.44
N HIS A 525 42.19 -16.58 -22.66
CA HIS A 525 41.54 -17.85 -22.90
C HIS A 525 42.53 -19.00 -22.63
N ALA A 526 42.22 -19.84 -21.63
CA ALA A 526 43.10 -20.93 -21.22
C ALA A 526 42.72 -22.27 -21.85
N ARG A 527 41.48 -22.68 -21.74
CA ARG A 527 40.98 -24.01 -22.14
C ARG A 527 39.57 -23.97 -22.62
N MET A 528 39.17 -24.91 -23.48
CA MET A 528 37.81 -25.05 -24.00
C MET A 528 37.34 -26.52 -23.88
N LEU A 529 36.09 -26.69 -23.46
CA LEU A 529 35.42 -28.00 -23.43
C LEU A 529 34.18 -27.96 -24.28
N LYS A 530 34.11 -28.86 -25.27
CA LYS A 530 32.94 -28.97 -26.16
C LYS A 530 31.91 -29.92 -25.57
N MET A 531 30.64 -29.46 -25.49
CA MET A 531 29.51 -30.20 -24.98
C MET A 531 28.60 -30.71 -26.09
N SER A 532 27.62 -31.52 -25.71
CA SER A 532 26.62 -32.09 -26.61
C SER A 532 25.53 -31.13 -27.03
N ASP A 533 25.20 -30.15 -26.17
CA ASP A 533 24.11 -29.20 -26.36
C ASP A 533 24.44 -27.88 -25.68
N ASP A 534 23.51 -26.90 -25.78
CA ASP A 534 23.67 -25.57 -25.18
C ASP A 534 23.88 -25.64 -23.66
N VAL A 535 24.80 -24.81 -23.17
CA VAL A 535 25.15 -24.74 -21.75
C VAL A 535 24.34 -23.64 -21.06
N LEU A 536 23.48 -24.02 -20.12
CA LEU A 536 22.61 -23.09 -19.40
C LEU A 536 23.23 -22.60 -18.10
N CYS A 537 23.88 -23.49 -17.34
CA CYS A 537 24.50 -23.14 -16.07
C CYS A 537 25.81 -23.88 -15.87
N VAL A 538 26.79 -23.18 -15.32
CA VAL A 538 28.09 -23.75 -14.96
C VAL A 538 28.42 -23.34 -13.54
N ARG A 539 28.96 -24.31 -12.71
CA ARG A 539 29.35 -24.06 -11.34
C ARG A 539 30.61 -24.83 -10.99
N PHE A 540 31.49 -24.17 -10.21
CA PHE A 540 32.65 -24.83 -9.57
C PHE A 540 32.25 -25.42 -8.21
N SER A 541 32.93 -26.51 -7.78
CA SER A 541 32.92 -26.93 -6.39
C SER A 541 33.66 -25.91 -5.51
N ASN A 542 33.43 -25.98 -4.19
CA ASN A 542 33.92 -24.96 -3.26
C ASN A 542 35.36 -25.29 -2.72
N THR A 543 35.87 -26.46 -3.08
CA THR A 543 37.19 -26.88 -2.62
C THR A 543 38.32 -26.04 -3.23
N LYS A 544 39.33 -25.67 -2.44
CA LYS A 544 40.52 -24.93 -2.92
C LYS A 544 41.60 -25.84 -3.50
N ASP A 545 41.48 -27.17 -3.28
CA ASP A 545 42.44 -28.15 -3.78
C ASP A 545 42.21 -28.32 -5.30
N THR A 546 43.12 -27.85 -6.11
CA THR A 546 43.08 -27.92 -7.58
C THR A 546 42.88 -29.34 -8.13
N LYS A 547 43.35 -30.37 -7.43
CA LYS A 547 43.21 -31.78 -7.85
C LYS A 547 41.82 -32.37 -7.61
N LYS A 548 41.08 -31.80 -6.66
CA LYS A 548 39.71 -32.26 -6.33
C LYS A 548 38.64 -31.34 -6.89
N LEU A 549 39.03 -30.22 -7.48
CA LEU A 549 38.10 -29.24 -8.05
C LEU A 549 37.32 -29.88 -9.18
N VAL A 550 36.01 -29.80 -9.13
CA VAL A 550 35.10 -30.27 -10.16
C VAL A 550 34.24 -29.11 -10.71
N VAL A 551 33.85 -29.25 -11.97
CA VAL A 551 32.97 -28.32 -12.67
C VAL A 551 31.71 -29.05 -13.07
N ALA A 552 30.58 -28.58 -12.59
CA ALA A 552 29.27 -29.08 -12.99
C ALA A 552 28.72 -28.20 -14.14
N VAL A 553 28.20 -28.84 -15.17
CA VAL A 553 27.65 -28.20 -16.38
C VAL A 553 26.24 -28.69 -16.62
N ALA A 554 25.27 -27.80 -16.60
CA ALA A 554 23.86 -28.09 -16.96
C ALA A 554 23.62 -27.79 -18.42
N LEU A 555 23.02 -28.74 -19.12
CA LEU A 555 22.76 -28.68 -20.56
C LEU A 555 21.26 -28.51 -20.86
N LEU A 556 20.94 -28.06 -22.04
CA LEU A 556 19.56 -27.94 -22.55
C LEU A 556 18.90 -29.31 -22.72
N ASP A 557 19.69 -30.39 -22.91
CA ASP A 557 19.21 -31.78 -22.98
C ASP A 557 18.70 -32.37 -21.67
N CYS A 558 18.44 -31.54 -20.65
CA CYS A 558 17.97 -31.91 -19.30
C CYS A 558 18.98 -32.72 -18.46
N THR A 559 20.22 -32.81 -18.88
CA THR A 559 21.27 -33.53 -18.15
C THR A 559 22.26 -32.59 -17.51
N VAL A 560 22.88 -33.03 -16.40
CA VAL A 560 24.00 -32.35 -15.76
C VAL A 560 25.21 -33.24 -15.82
N LYS A 561 26.31 -32.72 -16.37
CA LYS A 561 27.58 -33.44 -16.47
C LYS A 561 28.63 -32.80 -15.57
N VAL A 562 29.36 -33.61 -14.83
CA VAL A 562 30.39 -33.14 -13.90
C VAL A 562 31.75 -33.59 -14.44
N PHE A 563 32.72 -32.67 -14.42
CA PHE A 563 34.07 -32.87 -14.93
C PHE A 563 35.09 -32.47 -13.86
N HIS A 564 36.26 -33.12 -13.85
CA HIS A 564 37.42 -32.66 -13.07
C HIS A 564 38.03 -31.45 -13.76
N ASP A 565 38.28 -30.37 -13.03
CA ASP A 565 38.84 -29.13 -13.60
C ASP A 565 40.26 -29.33 -14.16
N ASP A 566 41.12 -30.06 -13.46
CA ASP A 566 42.51 -30.21 -13.85
C ASP A 566 42.67 -30.93 -15.19
N SER A 567 41.96 -32.02 -15.39
CA SER A 567 42.13 -32.92 -16.55
C SER A 567 41.01 -32.85 -17.60
N LEU A 568 39.95 -32.10 -17.30
CA LEU A 568 38.69 -32.04 -18.05
C LEU A 568 38.10 -33.43 -18.36
N LYS A 569 38.45 -34.45 -17.50
CA LYS A 569 37.90 -35.79 -17.62
C LYS A 569 36.51 -35.82 -17.05
N PHE A 570 35.64 -36.54 -17.75
CA PHE A 570 34.27 -36.83 -17.30
C PHE A 570 34.31 -37.57 -15.94
N PHE A 571 33.50 -37.13 -15.02
CA PHE A 571 33.36 -37.71 -13.69
C PHE A 571 32.01 -38.41 -13.53
N VAL A 572 30.89 -37.66 -13.54
CA VAL A 572 29.52 -38.20 -13.35
C VAL A 572 28.53 -37.49 -14.25
N SER A 573 27.48 -38.20 -14.66
CA SER A 573 26.33 -37.60 -15.37
C SER A 573 25.05 -37.89 -14.59
N LEU A 574 24.27 -36.82 -14.38
CA LEU A 574 23.02 -36.85 -13.61
C LEU A 574 21.83 -36.77 -14.55
N TYR A 575 20.98 -37.79 -14.54
CA TYR A 575 19.82 -37.94 -15.41
C TYR A 575 18.54 -38.00 -14.58
N GLY A 576 17.46 -37.44 -15.11
CA GLY A 576 16.15 -37.62 -14.47
C GLY A 576 15.22 -36.40 -14.47
N HIS A 577 15.69 -35.23 -14.87
CA HIS A 577 14.82 -34.10 -15.14
C HIS A 577 14.10 -34.27 -16.46
N LYS A 578 12.84 -33.81 -16.56
CA LYS A 578 12.00 -33.88 -17.76
C LYS A 578 12.15 -32.65 -18.67
N LEU A 579 12.54 -31.52 -18.08
CA LEU A 579 12.75 -30.22 -18.75
C LEU A 579 14.14 -29.69 -18.38
N PRO A 580 14.67 -28.69 -19.10
CA PRO A 580 16.01 -28.20 -18.89
C PRO A 580 16.26 -27.73 -17.45
N VAL A 581 17.49 -27.94 -16.99
CA VAL A 581 18.00 -27.48 -15.69
C VAL A 581 18.44 -26.03 -15.84
N MET A 582 17.68 -25.11 -15.20
CA MET A 582 17.91 -23.66 -15.32
C MET A 582 19.03 -23.17 -14.39
N SER A 583 19.16 -23.76 -13.22
CA SER A 583 20.18 -23.38 -12.22
C SER A 583 20.59 -24.59 -11.39
N MET A 584 21.82 -24.57 -10.94
CA MET A 584 22.36 -25.55 -10.01
C MET A 584 23.32 -24.88 -9.03
N ASP A 585 23.54 -25.51 -7.89
CA ASP A 585 24.54 -25.07 -6.92
C ASP A 585 25.10 -26.27 -6.15
N ILE A 586 26.33 -26.13 -5.65
CA ILE A 586 27.08 -27.17 -4.93
C ILE A 586 27.19 -26.76 -3.46
N SER A 587 26.97 -27.69 -2.55
CA SER A 587 27.10 -27.44 -1.12
C SER A 587 28.55 -27.04 -0.74
N SER A 588 28.70 -26.34 0.40
CA SER A 588 30.01 -25.83 0.83
C SER A 588 31.04 -26.90 1.19
N ASP A 589 30.58 -28.12 1.48
CA ASP A 589 31.38 -29.30 1.78
C ASP A 589 31.65 -30.21 0.55
N ASP A 590 31.11 -29.82 -0.63
CA ASP A 590 31.17 -30.56 -1.88
C ASP A 590 30.50 -31.96 -1.85
N ALA A 591 29.64 -32.23 -0.85
CA ALA A 591 28.96 -33.52 -0.71
C ALA A 591 27.70 -33.60 -1.56
N MET A 592 26.95 -32.48 -1.72
CA MET A 592 25.65 -32.44 -2.39
C MET A 592 25.60 -31.43 -3.52
N LEU A 593 24.90 -31.79 -4.57
CA LEU A 593 24.53 -30.92 -5.69
C LEU A 593 22.99 -30.75 -5.71
N VAL A 594 22.50 -29.54 -5.80
CA VAL A 594 21.09 -29.25 -6.00
C VAL A 594 20.86 -28.75 -7.42
N THR A 595 19.87 -29.29 -8.11
CA THR A 595 19.46 -28.89 -9.44
C THR A 595 18.04 -28.39 -9.45
N ALA A 596 17.81 -27.26 -10.10
CA ALA A 596 16.50 -26.62 -10.28
C ALA A 596 16.12 -26.61 -11.76
N SER A 597 14.99 -27.16 -12.10
CA SER A 597 14.54 -27.32 -13.48
C SER A 597 13.23 -26.59 -13.77
N ALA A 598 13.00 -26.37 -15.06
CA ALA A 598 11.70 -25.88 -15.56
C ALA A 598 10.55 -26.89 -15.33
N ASP A 599 10.83 -28.13 -14.95
CA ASP A 599 9.84 -29.16 -14.60
C ASP A 599 9.20 -28.99 -13.22
N LYS A 600 9.44 -27.84 -12.53
CA LYS A 600 8.88 -27.46 -11.20
C LYS A 600 9.47 -28.28 -10.04
N ASN A 601 10.41 -29.16 -10.32
CA ASN A 601 11.05 -30.00 -9.33
C ASN A 601 12.47 -29.52 -9.02
N VAL A 602 12.84 -29.72 -7.77
CA VAL A 602 14.22 -29.66 -7.29
C VAL A 602 14.69 -31.07 -7.02
N LYS A 603 15.90 -31.41 -7.45
CA LYS A 603 16.53 -32.69 -7.15
C LYS A 603 17.82 -32.47 -6.41
N LEU A 604 18.02 -33.28 -5.37
CA LEU A 604 19.26 -33.33 -4.61
C LEU A 604 20.03 -34.60 -5.00
N TRP A 605 21.30 -34.41 -5.28
CA TRP A 605 22.20 -35.45 -5.76
C TRP A 605 23.42 -35.56 -4.85
N GLY A 606 23.87 -36.77 -4.61
CA GLY A 606 25.17 -37.02 -4.03
C GLY A 606 26.25 -36.77 -5.10
N LEU A 607 27.28 -35.97 -4.81
CA LEU A 607 28.30 -35.66 -5.79
C LEU A 607 29.29 -36.84 -5.99
N ASP A 608 29.45 -37.67 -4.98
CA ASP A 608 30.38 -38.82 -5.02
C ASP A 608 29.98 -39.90 -6.04
N PHE A 609 28.73 -40.28 -6.05
CA PHE A 609 28.25 -41.41 -6.90
C PHE A 609 27.24 -40.95 -7.93
N GLY A 610 26.71 -39.72 -7.84
CA GLY A 610 25.67 -39.21 -8.75
C GLY A 610 24.26 -39.78 -8.50
N ASP A 611 24.03 -40.32 -7.33
CA ASP A 611 22.73 -40.84 -6.92
C ASP A 611 21.74 -39.70 -6.56
N CYS A 612 20.49 -39.89 -6.92
CA CYS A 612 19.44 -38.96 -6.60
C CYS A 612 18.89 -39.24 -5.19
N HIS A 613 19.25 -38.43 -4.20
CA HIS A 613 18.73 -38.58 -2.84
C HIS A 613 17.23 -38.31 -2.79
N LYS A 614 16.76 -37.23 -3.38
CA LYS A 614 15.36 -36.85 -3.36
C LYS A 614 14.97 -35.99 -4.57
N SER A 615 13.75 -36.18 -5.04
CA SER A 615 13.10 -35.29 -5.98
C SER A 615 11.89 -34.64 -5.31
N ILE A 616 11.86 -33.33 -5.23
CA ILE A 616 10.86 -32.54 -4.49
C ILE A 616 10.11 -31.67 -5.48
N PHE A 617 8.77 -31.72 -5.44
CA PHE A 617 7.94 -30.72 -6.11
C PHE A 617 7.99 -29.43 -5.28
N ALA A 618 8.72 -28.43 -5.78
CA ALA A 618 9.03 -27.23 -5.00
C ALA A 618 8.10 -26.06 -5.30
N HIS A 619 7.71 -25.87 -6.56
CA HIS A 619 7.01 -24.70 -7.02
C HIS A 619 5.90 -25.01 -8.02
N GLN A 620 4.95 -24.09 -8.18
CA GLN A 620 3.85 -24.22 -9.16
C GLN A 620 4.27 -23.91 -10.59
N ASP A 621 5.40 -23.22 -10.80
CA ASP A 621 5.95 -22.86 -12.10
C ASP A 621 7.45 -23.13 -12.17
N SER A 622 8.08 -22.84 -13.31
CA SER A 622 9.52 -23.07 -13.57
C SER A 622 10.40 -22.45 -12.49
N ILE A 623 11.39 -23.20 -12.03
CA ILE A 623 12.36 -22.73 -11.06
C ILE A 623 13.53 -22.10 -11.83
N MET A 624 13.86 -20.86 -11.49
CA MET A 624 14.85 -20.09 -12.21
C MET A 624 16.22 -20.07 -11.54
N CYS A 625 16.24 -20.11 -10.20
CA CYS A 625 17.51 -20.02 -9.45
C CYS A 625 17.46 -20.89 -8.19
N VAL A 626 18.58 -21.48 -7.86
CA VAL A 626 18.84 -22.18 -6.60
C VAL A 626 20.21 -21.75 -6.04
N ARG A 627 20.27 -21.56 -4.71
CA ARG A 627 21.52 -21.19 -4.00
C ARG A 627 21.56 -21.84 -2.62
N PHE A 628 22.71 -22.44 -2.29
CA PHE A 628 23.00 -22.90 -0.94
C PHE A 628 23.37 -21.74 -0.01
N VAL A 629 23.00 -21.88 1.25
CA VAL A 629 23.53 -21.05 2.34
C VAL A 629 24.87 -21.63 2.76
N ARG A 630 25.91 -20.82 2.71
CA ARG A 630 27.28 -21.29 3.01
C ARG A 630 27.39 -21.90 4.42
N LYS A 631 28.22 -22.92 4.58
CA LYS A 631 28.47 -23.69 5.82
C LYS A 631 27.24 -24.46 6.34
N THR A 632 26.19 -24.58 5.55
CA THR A 632 24.98 -25.34 5.88
C THR A 632 24.52 -26.11 4.65
N HIS A 633 23.59 -27.07 4.85
CA HIS A 633 22.90 -27.75 3.75
C HIS A 633 21.53 -27.12 3.44
N TYR A 634 21.27 -25.92 3.98
CA TYR A 634 20.04 -25.18 3.65
C TYR A 634 20.20 -24.49 2.30
N PHE A 635 19.10 -24.41 1.54
CA PHE A 635 19.11 -23.75 0.24
C PHE A 635 17.85 -22.99 -0.03
N PHE A 636 17.98 -21.98 -0.89
CA PHE A 636 16.86 -21.18 -1.39
C PHE A 636 16.56 -21.53 -2.84
N THR A 637 15.28 -21.51 -3.20
CA THR A 637 14.80 -21.64 -4.57
C THR A 637 13.93 -20.46 -4.94
N ALA A 638 14.07 -19.96 -6.18
CA ALA A 638 13.25 -18.89 -6.73
C ALA A 638 12.58 -19.35 -8.02
N SER A 639 11.33 -18.99 -8.20
CA SER A 639 10.51 -19.45 -9.31
C SER A 639 9.77 -18.30 -10.02
N LYS A 640 9.25 -18.61 -11.21
CA LYS A 640 8.35 -17.74 -11.97
C LYS A 640 6.99 -17.54 -11.29
N ASP A 641 6.62 -18.43 -10.35
CA ASP A 641 5.41 -18.31 -9.54
C ASP A 641 5.45 -17.16 -8.52
N LYS A 642 6.53 -16.31 -8.56
CA LYS A 642 6.77 -15.15 -7.70
C LYS A 642 7.10 -15.49 -6.25
N SER A 643 7.26 -16.76 -5.92
CA SER A 643 7.61 -17.24 -4.57
C SER A 643 9.08 -17.60 -4.46
N ILE A 644 9.59 -17.49 -3.23
CA ILE A 644 10.91 -17.96 -2.82
C ILE A 644 10.69 -18.98 -1.71
N CYS A 645 11.28 -20.17 -1.83
CA CYS A 645 11.19 -21.19 -0.80
C CYS A 645 12.54 -21.44 -0.16
N TYR A 646 12.53 -21.65 1.15
CA TYR A 646 13.68 -22.01 1.98
C TYR A 646 13.57 -23.47 2.41
N TRP A 647 14.62 -24.27 2.23
CA TRP A 647 14.62 -25.73 2.35
C TRP A 647 15.72 -26.23 3.24
N ASP A 648 15.47 -27.35 3.90
CA ASP A 648 16.47 -28.16 4.57
C ASP A 648 16.90 -29.30 3.61
N GLY A 649 18.20 -29.33 3.24
CA GLY A 649 18.78 -30.34 2.35
C GLY A 649 18.95 -31.70 3.00
N ASP A 650 19.09 -31.78 4.32
CA ASP A 650 19.29 -33.04 5.05
C ASP A 650 17.98 -33.79 5.28
N HIS A 651 16.89 -33.04 5.59
CA HIS A 651 15.57 -33.61 5.90
C HIS A 651 14.60 -33.54 4.72
N PHE A 652 14.98 -32.82 3.65
CA PHE A 652 14.17 -32.64 2.45
C PHE A 652 12.80 -31.98 2.72
N GLU A 653 12.74 -31.11 3.72
CA GLU A 653 11.52 -30.41 4.14
C GLU A 653 11.59 -28.92 3.79
N ARG A 654 10.43 -28.33 3.46
CA ARG A 654 10.30 -26.90 3.28
C ARG A 654 10.17 -26.25 4.65
N ILE A 655 11.09 -25.31 4.95
CA ILE A 655 11.11 -24.53 6.18
C ILE A 655 10.16 -23.36 6.09
N LEU A 656 10.31 -22.55 5.03
CA LEU A 656 9.57 -21.30 4.86
C LEU A 656 9.23 -21.07 3.40
N LYS A 657 8.05 -20.54 3.13
CA LYS A 657 7.64 -20.01 1.83
C LYS A 657 7.45 -18.51 1.92
N ILE A 658 8.18 -17.75 1.14
CA ILE A 658 8.11 -16.30 1.07
C ILE A 658 7.29 -15.96 -0.18
N ASP A 659 6.02 -15.67 0.04
CA ASP A 659 5.06 -15.27 -1.00
C ASP A 659 4.79 -13.77 -0.98
N ARG A 660 4.23 -13.25 -2.07
CA ARG A 660 3.69 -11.88 -2.18
C ARG A 660 4.69 -10.73 -1.97
N GLN A 661 6.01 -11.02 -1.98
CA GLN A 661 7.04 -9.99 -1.87
C GLN A 661 7.46 -9.45 -3.23
N HIS A 662 7.41 -10.28 -4.25
CA HIS A 662 7.61 -9.91 -5.64
C HIS A 662 6.30 -10.00 -6.42
N PHE A 663 6.09 -9.07 -7.34
CA PHE A 663 4.90 -9.02 -8.22
C PHE A 663 5.18 -9.50 -9.64
N GLY A 664 6.45 -9.71 -9.97
CA GLY A 664 6.93 -10.31 -11.20
C GLY A 664 7.63 -11.64 -10.95
N GLU A 665 8.04 -12.31 -12.03
CA GLU A 665 8.83 -13.54 -11.97
C GLU A 665 10.16 -13.28 -11.25
N VAL A 666 10.56 -14.17 -10.34
CA VAL A 666 11.86 -14.08 -9.65
C VAL A 666 12.92 -14.81 -10.49
N TRP A 667 13.93 -14.05 -10.94
CA TRP A 667 14.93 -14.56 -11.87
C TRP A 667 16.22 -15.01 -11.20
N GLY A 668 16.64 -14.36 -10.12
CA GLY A 668 17.92 -14.65 -9.48
C GLY A 668 17.91 -14.46 -7.98
N LEU A 669 18.80 -15.20 -7.33
CA LEU A 669 19.09 -15.18 -5.90
C LEU A 669 20.59 -15.06 -5.69
N ALA A 670 20.99 -14.34 -4.65
CA ALA A 670 22.34 -14.34 -4.12
C ALA A 670 22.29 -14.41 -2.59
N VAL A 671 23.15 -15.22 -2.02
CA VAL A 671 23.28 -15.44 -0.57
C VAL A 671 24.60 -14.83 -0.10
N SER A 672 24.60 -14.15 1.03
CA SER A 672 25.80 -13.58 1.64
C SER A 672 26.81 -14.66 2.05
N CYS A 673 28.08 -14.27 2.14
CA CYS A 673 29.17 -15.20 2.51
C CYS A 673 28.98 -15.82 3.90
N ASP A 674 28.33 -15.08 4.83
CA ASP A 674 28.04 -15.56 6.18
C ASP A 674 26.62 -16.13 6.33
N GLY A 675 25.81 -16.15 5.27
CA GLY A 675 24.41 -16.56 5.35
C GLY A 675 23.52 -15.61 6.18
N SER A 676 23.98 -14.38 6.45
CA SER A 676 23.25 -13.40 7.25
C SER A 676 22.10 -12.76 6.49
N PHE A 677 22.20 -12.66 5.17
CA PHE A 677 21.12 -12.12 4.32
C PHE A 677 21.12 -12.77 2.93
N VAL A 678 19.97 -12.67 2.30
CA VAL A 678 19.72 -13.12 0.93
C VAL A 678 19.14 -11.95 0.13
N VAL A 679 19.54 -11.83 -1.13
CA VAL A 679 18.98 -10.82 -2.05
C VAL A 679 18.35 -11.54 -3.23
N SER A 680 17.12 -11.16 -3.56
CA SER A 680 16.42 -11.65 -4.74
C SER A 680 16.22 -10.54 -5.77
N CYS A 681 16.13 -10.90 -7.03
CA CYS A 681 15.79 -10.00 -8.12
C CYS A 681 14.64 -10.53 -8.97
N SER A 682 13.84 -9.62 -9.48
CA SER A 682 12.61 -9.94 -10.18
C SER A 682 12.42 -9.14 -11.48
N GLN A 683 11.49 -9.61 -12.30
CA GLN A 683 11.01 -8.94 -13.49
C GLN A 683 10.37 -7.57 -13.20
N ASP A 684 9.82 -7.39 -12.00
CA ASP A 684 9.23 -6.12 -11.54
C ASP A 684 10.26 -5.01 -11.29
N ARG A 685 11.55 -5.26 -11.57
CA ARG A 685 12.71 -4.38 -11.38
C ARG A 685 13.10 -4.15 -9.93
N SER A 686 12.47 -4.86 -9.02
CA SER A 686 12.80 -4.78 -7.59
C SER A 686 13.94 -5.72 -7.22
N LEU A 687 14.65 -5.30 -6.20
CA LEU A 687 15.62 -6.07 -5.46
C LEU A 687 15.11 -6.11 -4.02
N CYS A 688 14.90 -7.32 -3.47
CA CYS A 688 14.47 -7.49 -2.08
C CYS A 688 15.62 -8.11 -1.26
N LYS A 689 15.89 -7.54 -0.09
CA LYS A 689 16.85 -8.09 0.87
C LYS A 689 16.10 -8.73 2.03
N TYR A 690 16.42 -9.99 2.31
CA TYR A 690 15.93 -10.76 3.45
C TYR A 690 17.06 -10.93 4.43
N VAL A 691 16.85 -10.57 5.67
CA VAL A 691 17.84 -10.68 6.75
C VAL A 691 17.44 -11.82 7.67
N ARG A 692 18.42 -12.62 8.08
CA ARG A 692 18.21 -13.69 9.03
C ARG A 692 17.97 -13.09 10.42
N THR A 693 16.79 -13.38 10.98
CA THR A 693 16.41 -12.99 12.35
C THR A 693 16.76 -14.09 13.36
N GLU A 694 16.73 -13.77 14.63
CA GLU A 694 16.89 -14.74 15.73
C GLU A 694 15.58 -15.49 16.02
N ASP A 695 14.48 -15.12 15.36
CA ASP A 695 13.18 -15.75 15.53
C ASP A 695 13.20 -17.19 15.00
N GLN A 696 12.66 -18.07 15.81
CA GLN A 696 12.60 -19.50 15.49
C GLN A 696 11.35 -19.81 14.69
N VAL A 697 11.51 -20.56 13.62
CA VAL A 697 10.42 -21.08 12.79
C VAL A 697 10.18 -22.54 13.11
N PHE A 698 8.92 -22.90 13.36
CA PHE A 698 8.45 -24.26 13.48
C PHE A 698 7.62 -24.63 12.25
N ILE A 699 7.97 -25.72 11.59
CA ILE A 699 7.37 -26.12 10.31
C ILE A 699 5.86 -26.38 10.46
N GLU A 700 5.44 -26.90 11.61
CA GLU A 700 4.00 -27.17 11.87
C GLU A 700 3.19 -25.86 11.95
N GLU A 701 3.69 -24.85 12.65
CA GLU A 701 3.05 -23.53 12.77
C GLU A 701 2.95 -22.81 11.41
N GLU A 702 3.98 -22.94 10.57
CA GLU A 702 3.93 -22.31 9.22
C GLU A 702 2.92 -23.02 8.31
N LYS A 703 2.78 -24.34 8.41
CA LYS A 703 1.75 -25.09 7.69
C LYS A 703 0.33 -24.74 8.16
N GLU A 704 0.14 -24.53 9.46
CA GLU A 704 -1.13 -24.06 10.01
C GLU A 704 -1.49 -22.66 9.51
N LYS A 705 -0.54 -21.72 9.50
CA LYS A 705 -0.72 -20.38 8.94
C LYS A 705 -1.05 -20.40 7.45
N GLU A 706 -0.39 -21.26 6.67
CA GLU A 706 -0.73 -21.43 5.24
C GLU A 706 -2.18 -21.96 5.06
N MET A 707 -2.61 -22.91 5.87
CA MET A 707 -3.99 -23.42 5.82
C MET A 707 -5.01 -22.36 6.25
N GLU A 708 -4.69 -21.56 7.28
CA GLU A 708 -5.54 -20.43 7.69
C GLU A 708 -5.70 -19.41 6.57
N GLN A 709 -4.61 -19.04 5.88
CA GLN A 709 -4.65 -18.09 4.76
C GLN A 709 -5.48 -18.63 3.58
N LEU A 710 -5.35 -19.92 3.24
CA LEU A 710 -6.18 -20.54 2.20
C LEU A 710 -7.66 -20.52 2.57
N PHE A 711 -7.98 -20.77 3.83
CA PHE A 711 -9.35 -20.71 4.33
C PHE A 711 -9.91 -19.27 4.32
N GLU A 712 -9.11 -18.26 4.62
CA GLU A 712 -9.49 -16.84 4.50
C GLU A 712 -9.78 -16.45 3.04
N ASP A 713 -8.94 -16.90 2.11
CA ASP A 713 -9.14 -16.65 0.69
C ASP A 713 -10.43 -17.33 0.19
N GLU A 714 -10.74 -18.54 0.66
CA GLU A 714 -12.00 -19.25 0.35
C GLU A 714 -13.22 -18.54 0.95
N LEU A 715 -13.17 -18.09 2.21
CA LEU A 715 -14.23 -17.31 2.84
C LEU A 715 -14.50 -16.00 2.10
N SER A 716 -13.46 -15.32 1.68
CA SER A 716 -13.58 -14.07 0.91
C SER A 716 -14.24 -14.31 -0.45
N ASN A 717 -13.98 -15.45 -1.08
CA ASN A 717 -14.56 -15.84 -2.37
C ASN A 717 -16.00 -16.37 -2.23
N SER A 718 -16.30 -17.13 -1.16
CA SER A 718 -17.63 -17.71 -0.94
C SER A 718 -18.69 -16.66 -0.60
N SER A 719 -18.29 -15.54 -0.01
CA SER A 719 -19.19 -14.40 0.27
C SER A 719 -19.68 -13.69 -1.00
N ASN A 720 -19.05 -13.95 -2.16
CA ASN A 720 -19.52 -13.42 -3.45
C ASN A 720 -20.74 -14.14 -4.02
N ASN A 721 -21.01 -15.41 -3.56
CA ASN A 721 -22.08 -16.25 -4.12
C ASN A 721 -23.32 -16.41 -3.24
N LYS A 722 -23.36 -15.81 -2.04
CA LYS A 722 -24.53 -15.92 -1.15
C LYS A 722 -24.92 -14.56 -0.59
N GLY A 723 -25.67 -13.78 -1.38
CA GLY A 723 -26.74 -12.98 -0.79
C GLY A 723 -27.71 -13.93 -0.07
N PRO A 724 -28.47 -13.51 0.96
CA PRO A 724 -29.32 -14.40 1.72
C PRO A 724 -30.37 -15.03 0.80
N ALA A 725 -30.06 -16.26 0.32
CA ALA A 725 -31.01 -17.06 -0.42
C ALA A 725 -32.02 -17.63 0.58
N LEU A 726 -33.01 -16.84 0.92
CA LEU A 726 -34.29 -17.37 1.37
C LEU A 726 -35.38 -16.91 0.40
N GLY A 727 -35.74 -17.78 -0.52
CA GLY A 727 -37.02 -17.75 -1.21
C GLY A 727 -37.01 -17.21 -2.62
N LYS A 728 -37.18 -18.14 -3.56
CA LYS A 728 -37.77 -18.00 -4.90
C LYS A 728 -36.98 -17.26 -5.98
N LYS A 729 -36.49 -18.06 -6.94
CA LYS A 729 -36.29 -17.61 -8.32
C LYS A 729 -37.59 -16.96 -8.83
N GLY A 730 -37.56 -15.65 -9.01
CA GLY A 730 -38.48 -14.85 -9.78
C GLY A 730 -37.60 -14.10 -10.78
N GLU A 731 -37.76 -14.38 -12.04
CA GLU A 731 -37.34 -13.55 -13.18
C GLU A 731 -38.04 -12.20 -13.00
N ASP A 732 -37.34 -11.18 -12.56
CA ASP A 732 -37.67 -9.72 -12.61
C ASP A 732 -36.90 -8.97 -11.53
N ASP A 733 -35.54 -9.01 -11.58
CA ASP A 733 -34.66 -8.17 -10.75
C ASP A 733 -33.84 -7.19 -11.63
N GLU A 734 -34.53 -6.36 -12.43
CA GLU A 734 -33.91 -5.18 -13.07
C GLU A 734 -33.88 -3.94 -12.16
N ASP A 735 -34.51 -3.96 -11.01
CA ASP A 735 -34.48 -2.86 -10.02
C ASP A 735 -33.57 -3.19 -8.81
N THR A 736 -32.27 -3.39 -9.02
CA THR A 736 -31.30 -3.30 -7.91
C THR A 736 -31.16 -1.81 -7.54
N LYS A 737 -31.99 -1.41 -6.59
CA LYS A 737 -31.94 -0.09 -5.94
C LYS A 737 -30.53 0.13 -5.38
N ASP A 738 -30.00 1.32 -5.59
CA ASP A 738 -28.75 1.82 -4.99
C ASP A 738 -28.88 1.77 -3.46
N VAL A 739 -28.44 0.65 -2.85
CA VAL A 739 -28.63 0.38 -1.42
C VAL A 739 -27.31 0.52 -0.70
N SER A 740 -27.26 1.29 0.37
CA SER A 740 -26.11 1.33 1.28
C SER A 740 -25.99 0.00 2.06
N ALA A 741 -24.76 -0.45 2.25
CA ALA A 741 -24.44 -1.68 2.97
C ALA A 741 -23.34 -1.42 4.03
N SER A 742 -23.11 -2.40 4.93
CA SER A 742 -21.99 -2.39 5.87
C SER A 742 -20.66 -2.31 5.11
N ALA A 743 -19.74 -1.51 5.60
CA ALA A 743 -18.44 -1.29 4.97
C ALA A 743 -17.43 -2.42 5.24
N ALA A 744 -17.63 -3.19 6.33
CA ALA A 744 -16.69 -4.19 6.79
C ALA A 744 -16.72 -5.49 5.97
N LYS A 745 -15.60 -6.22 5.96
CA LYS A 745 -15.41 -7.52 5.31
C LYS A 745 -15.34 -8.60 6.39
N ARG A 746 -16.03 -9.74 6.19
CA ARG A 746 -15.92 -10.89 7.10
C ARG A 746 -14.54 -11.54 6.99
N THR A 747 -13.81 -11.57 8.08
CA THR A 747 -12.51 -12.22 8.22
C THR A 747 -12.55 -13.26 9.33
N ILE A 748 -11.58 -14.16 9.40
CA ILE A 748 -11.43 -15.09 10.54
C ILE A 748 -11.23 -14.30 11.83
N GLU A 749 -10.50 -13.18 11.78
CA GLU A 749 -10.29 -12.32 12.94
C GLU A 749 -11.60 -11.74 13.47
N SER A 750 -12.54 -11.35 12.59
CA SER A 750 -13.86 -10.87 13.01
C SER A 750 -14.73 -11.97 13.65
N VAL A 751 -14.62 -13.22 13.18
CA VAL A 751 -15.30 -14.38 13.78
C VAL A 751 -14.70 -14.71 15.15
N ARG A 752 -13.37 -14.80 15.27
CA ARG A 752 -12.67 -15.00 16.55
C ARG A 752 -12.95 -13.86 17.54
N ALA A 753 -13.07 -12.63 17.05
CA ALA A 753 -13.47 -11.48 17.87
C ALA A 753 -14.90 -11.65 18.41
N GLY A 754 -15.83 -12.14 17.59
CA GLY A 754 -17.19 -12.50 18.03
C GLY A 754 -17.21 -13.58 19.10
N GLU A 755 -16.43 -14.64 18.91
CA GLU A 755 -16.30 -15.74 19.89
C GLU A 755 -15.67 -15.23 21.20
N SER A 756 -14.59 -14.47 21.14
CA SER A 756 -13.96 -13.89 22.35
C SER A 756 -14.90 -12.94 23.10
N LEU A 757 -15.78 -12.24 22.38
CA LEU A 757 -16.79 -11.38 22.99
C LEU A 757 -17.90 -12.22 23.68
N MET A 758 -18.33 -13.34 23.06
CA MET A 758 -19.29 -14.27 23.70
C MET A 758 -18.75 -14.86 24.99
N GLU A 759 -17.50 -15.33 24.97
CA GLU A 759 -16.81 -15.85 26.15
C GLU A 759 -16.69 -14.79 27.26
N ALA A 760 -16.37 -13.55 26.89
CA ALA A 760 -16.27 -12.44 27.85
C ALA A 760 -17.62 -12.08 28.48
N ILE A 761 -18.71 -12.16 27.72
CA ILE A 761 -20.07 -11.91 28.21
C ILE A 761 -20.48 -13.02 29.22
N ASP A 762 -20.22 -14.30 28.85
CA ASP A 762 -20.53 -15.43 29.72
C ASP A 762 -19.75 -15.38 31.05
N LEU A 763 -18.43 -15.08 30.98
CA LEU A 763 -17.59 -14.89 32.16
C LEU A 763 -18.08 -13.72 33.04
N ALA A 764 -18.43 -12.61 32.41
CA ALA A 764 -18.91 -11.44 33.15
C ALA A 764 -20.26 -11.72 33.83
N GLU A 765 -21.18 -12.42 33.20
CA GLU A 765 -22.49 -12.75 33.76
C GLU A 765 -22.37 -13.75 34.92
N THR A 766 -21.58 -14.81 34.77
CA THR A 766 -21.33 -15.78 35.85
C THR A 766 -20.74 -15.11 37.09
N GLU A 767 -19.81 -14.19 36.91
CA GLU A 767 -19.22 -13.42 38.00
C GLU A 767 -20.18 -12.42 38.64
N LEU A 768 -21.00 -11.74 37.84
CA LEU A 768 -22.03 -10.84 38.37
C LEU A 768 -23.07 -11.61 39.21
N GLN A 769 -23.48 -12.81 38.78
CA GLN A 769 -24.36 -13.68 39.55
C GLN A 769 -23.71 -14.11 40.86
N ALA A 770 -22.44 -14.53 40.82
CA ALA A 770 -21.70 -14.93 41.98
C ALA A 770 -21.44 -13.77 42.98
N ILE A 771 -21.24 -12.55 42.49
CA ILE A 771 -21.16 -11.33 43.31
C ILE A 771 -22.53 -11.07 43.98
N ALA A 772 -23.61 -11.15 43.22
CA ALA A 772 -24.97 -10.96 43.74
C ALA A 772 -25.35 -12.00 44.80
N GLU A 773 -24.96 -13.27 44.60
CA GLU A 773 -25.14 -14.33 45.59
C GLU A 773 -24.32 -14.06 46.85
N PHE A 774 -23.08 -13.70 46.71
CA PHE A 774 -22.22 -13.33 47.84
C PHE A 774 -22.78 -12.15 48.64
N GLU A 775 -23.25 -11.12 47.97
CA GLU A 775 -23.94 -9.98 48.65
C GLU A 775 -25.24 -10.41 49.34
N ARG A 776 -26.03 -11.30 48.74
CA ARG A 776 -27.22 -11.86 49.37
C ARG A 776 -26.89 -12.65 50.62
N VAL A 777 -25.85 -13.47 50.58
CA VAL A 777 -25.37 -14.26 51.74
C VAL A 777 -24.81 -13.30 52.81
N GLN A 778 -24.05 -12.28 52.42
CA GLN A 778 -23.53 -11.27 53.32
C GLN A 778 -24.66 -10.47 54.00
N LYS A 779 -25.65 -10.03 53.22
CA LYS A 779 -26.85 -9.34 53.78
C LYS A 779 -27.66 -10.23 54.73
N LYS A 780 -27.75 -11.55 54.44
CA LYS A 780 -28.36 -12.50 55.38
C LYS A 780 -27.55 -12.65 56.65
N LYS A 781 -26.23 -12.87 56.58
CA LYS A 781 -25.33 -12.95 57.74
C LYS A 781 -25.35 -11.68 58.58
N MET A 782 -25.39 -10.51 57.94
CA MET A 782 -25.51 -9.23 58.63
C MET A 782 -26.83 -9.10 59.41
N LYS A 783 -27.96 -9.48 58.79
CA LYS A 783 -29.25 -9.48 59.44
C LYS A 783 -29.28 -10.47 60.60
N GLU A 784 -28.70 -11.63 60.47
CA GLU A 784 -28.57 -12.65 61.50
C GLU A 784 -27.68 -12.11 62.67
N ALA A 785 -26.54 -11.49 62.33
CA ALA A 785 -25.63 -10.86 63.27
C ALA A 785 -26.35 -9.67 64.04
N GLU A 786 -27.09 -8.83 63.31
CA GLU A 786 -27.88 -7.74 63.93
C GLU A 786 -28.96 -8.29 64.84
N VAL A 787 -29.67 -9.38 64.51
CA VAL A 787 -30.69 -10.04 65.34
C VAL A 787 -30.03 -10.66 66.54
N ALA A 788 -28.88 -11.33 66.38
CA ALA A 788 -28.11 -11.90 67.50
C ALA A 788 -27.61 -10.81 68.44
N LEU A 789 -27.13 -9.70 67.90
CA LEU A 789 -26.72 -8.53 68.72
C LEU A 789 -27.88 -7.89 69.44
N LYS A 790 -29.07 -7.80 68.85
CA LYS A 790 -30.28 -7.36 69.52
C LYS A 790 -30.71 -8.33 70.63
N LYS A 791 -30.64 -9.65 70.42
CA LYS A 791 -30.88 -10.66 71.41
C LYS A 791 -29.89 -10.58 72.58
N ARG A 792 -28.56 -10.52 72.29
CA ARG A 792 -27.52 -10.34 73.32
C ARG A 792 -27.70 -9.06 74.11
N LYS A 793 -28.12 -7.93 73.49
CA LYS A 793 -28.43 -6.67 74.16
C LYS A 793 -29.71 -6.80 75.04
N GLN A 794 -30.71 -7.57 74.63
CA GLN A 794 -31.92 -7.85 75.44
C GLN A 794 -31.60 -8.79 76.62
N GLU A 795 -30.76 -9.83 76.38
CA GLU A 795 -30.25 -10.72 77.43
C GLU A 795 -29.39 -9.97 78.47
N LYS A 796 -28.44 -9.12 77.92
CA LYS A 796 -27.66 -8.23 78.83
C LYS A 796 -28.52 -7.22 79.56
N LYS A 797 -29.61 -6.63 79.00
CA LYS A 797 -30.55 -5.81 79.66
C LYS A 797 -31.29 -6.58 80.78
N LYS A 798 -31.73 -7.81 80.52
CA LYS A 798 -32.34 -8.67 81.52
C LYS A 798 -31.37 -9.09 82.56
N ALA A 799 -30.12 -9.42 82.24
CA ALA A 799 -29.06 -9.73 83.23
C ALA A 799 -28.64 -8.51 84.05
N VAL A 800 -28.66 -7.30 83.45
CA VAL A 800 -28.39 -6.03 84.19
C VAL A 800 -29.59 -5.68 85.09
N GLU A 801 -30.86 -5.94 84.67
CA GLU A 801 -32.03 -5.80 85.56
C GLU A 801 -32.02 -6.83 86.67
N GLU A 802 -31.55 -8.05 86.50
CA GLU A 802 -31.31 -9.06 87.51
C GLU A 802 -30.05 -8.76 88.34
N ALA A 803 -29.00 -8.14 87.82
CA ALA A 803 -27.76 -7.76 88.55
C ALA A 803 -27.87 -6.43 89.29
N MET A 804 -28.82 -5.54 88.96
CA MET A 804 -29.13 -4.35 89.78
C MET A 804 -29.72 -4.69 91.18
N ALA A 805 -30.01 -5.96 91.42
CA ALA A 805 -30.35 -6.43 92.75
C ALA A 805 -29.16 -6.72 93.66
N ASN A 806 -27.93 -6.82 93.15
CA ASN A 806 -26.72 -7.07 93.91
C ASN A 806 -25.50 -6.37 93.32
N THR A 807 -25.11 -5.25 93.92
CA THR A 807 -23.81 -4.60 94.08
C THR A 807 -22.87 -4.44 92.88
N LEU A 808 -22.58 -3.11 92.63
CA LEU A 808 -21.26 -2.52 92.22
C LEU A 808 -20.25 -3.33 91.39
N LEU A 809 -20.19 -3.04 90.17
CA LEU A 809 -18.91 -2.93 89.36
C LEU A 809 -19.24 -2.32 87.96
N GLY A 810 -18.44 -1.36 87.53
CA GLY A 810 -18.69 -0.52 86.39
C GLY A 810 -18.58 -1.22 85.04
N PRO A 811 -19.19 -0.67 84.01
CA PRO A 811 -19.13 -1.21 82.67
C PRO A 811 -17.88 -0.69 81.89
N GLU A 812 -16.90 -1.51 81.81
CA GLU A 812 -15.79 -1.21 80.90
C GLU A 812 -15.70 -2.22 79.71
N ASP A 813 -15.64 -1.71 78.45
CA ASP A 813 -14.96 -2.17 77.32
C ASP A 813 -15.39 -3.41 76.44
N GLU A 814 -16.64 -3.94 76.57
CA GLU A 814 -17.07 -5.03 75.64
C GLU A 814 -17.91 -4.56 74.46
N ASN A 815 -18.15 -3.28 74.23
CA ASN A 815 -18.92 -2.77 73.06
C ASN A 815 -18.12 -2.65 71.80
N ASP A 816 -16.77 -2.75 71.84
CA ASP A 816 -15.90 -2.53 70.67
C ASP A 816 -15.68 -3.82 69.89
N ALA A 817 -15.61 -5.01 70.51
CA ALA A 817 -15.46 -6.30 69.84
C ALA A 817 -16.67 -6.63 68.97
N ASP A 818 -17.90 -6.37 69.45
CA ASP A 818 -19.11 -6.59 68.63
C ASP A 818 -19.25 -5.62 67.47
N LYS A 819 -18.72 -4.39 67.63
CA LYS A 819 -18.63 -3.41 66.50
C LYS A 819 -17.58 -3.77 65.52
N GLU A 820 -16.44 -4.32 65.97
CA GLU A 820 -15.38 -4.84 65.09
C GLU A 820 -15.80 -6.05 64.28
N GLU A 821 -16.55 -7.01 64.87
CA GLU A 821 -17.09 -8.14 64.06
C GLU A 821 -18.09 -7.67 63.00
N LEU A 822 -18.94 -6.69 63.32
CA LEU A 822 -19.85 -6.11 62.34
C LEU A 822 -19.14 -5.30 61.27
N SER A 823 -18.05 -4.61 61.62
CA SER A 823 -17.18 -3.90 60.67
C SER A 823 -16.40 -4.85 59.78
N LYS A 824 -15.88 -5.97 60.28
CA LYS A 824 -15.21 -7.01 59.51
C LYS A 824 -16.17 -7.72 58.54
N LEU A 825 -17.43 -7.95 58.93
CA LEU A 825 -18.47 -8.46 58.03
C LEU A 825 -18.86 -7.45 56.91
N LYS A 826 -18.84 -6.13 57.23
CA LYS A 826 -19.08 -5.08 56.25
C LYS A 826 -17.94 -4.93 55.26
N THR A 827 -16.68 -5.17 55.67
CA THR A 827 -15.46 -5.03 54.85
C THR A 827 -15.03 -6.32 54.15
N ALA A 828 -15.74 -7.44 54.37
CA ALA A 828 -15.39 -8.69 53.68
C ALA A 828 -15.58 -8.57 52.16
N VAL A 829 -14.49 -8.43 51.47
CA VAL A 829 -14.44 -8.39 50.01
C VAL A 829 -14.18 -9.79 49.44
N ARG A 830 -14.92 -10.19 48.43
CA ARG A 830 -14.69 -11.46 47.72
C ARG A 830 -13.32 -11.46 47.08
N PRO A 831 -12.55 -12.58 47.13
CA PRO A 831 -11.30 -12.66 46.39
C PRO A 831 -11.56 -12.49 44.89
N PRO A 832 -10.71 -11.73 44.16
CA PRO A 832 -10.87 -11.52 42.71
C PRO A 832 -10.70 -12.81 41.95
N ASN A 833 -11.50 -13.03 40.90
CA ASN A 833 -11.35 -14.16 40.03
C ASN A 833 -10.12 -13.97 39.14
N MET A 834 -9.22 -14.97 39.09
CA MET A 834 -7.99 -14.92 38.27
C MET A 834 -8.30 -14.84 36.77
N LEU A 835 -9.41 -15.43 36.31
CA LEU A 835 -9.81 -15.42 34.88
C LEU A 835 -10.12 -14.00 34.36
N LEU A 836 -10.50 -13.08 35.23
CA LEU A 836 -10.78 -11.67 34.89
C LEU A 836 -9.53 -10.78 34.87
N LEU A 837 -8.35 -11.35 35.02
CA LEU A 837 -7.08 -10.59 35.00
C LEU A 837 -7.02 -9.40 35.96
N GLY A 838 -7.78 -9.48 37.05
CA GLY A 838 -7.89 -8.40 38.06
C GLY A 838 -8.84 -7.24 37.70
N TYR A 839 -9.54 -7.32 36.57
CA TYR A 839 -10.55 -6.34 36.17
C TYR A 839 -11.91 -6.63 36.85
N SER A 840 -12.73 -5.62 36.99
CA SER A 840 -14.17 -5.85 37.30
C SER A 840 -14.86 -6.48 36.09
N PRO A 841 -15.93 -7.29 36.26
CA PRO A 841 -16.60 -7.97 35.16
C PRO A 841 -17.00 -7.03 34.01
N LEU A 842 -17.52 -5.85 34.35
CA LEU A 842 -17.88 -4.82 33.38
C LEU A 842 -16.67 -4.24 32.62
N LYS A 843 -15.57 -4.00 33.34
CA LYS A 843 -14.33 -3.49 32.68
C LYS A 843 -13.65 -4.56 31.84
N TYR A 844 -13.81 -5.83 32.19
CA TYR A 844 -13.29 -6.94 31.39
C TYR A 844 -13.97 -7.01 30.01
N VAL A 845 -15.30 -6.94 29.96
CA VAL A 845 -16.05 -6.87 28.70
C VAL A 845 -15.65 -5.64 27.87
N LEU A 846 -15.49 -4.49 28.52
CA LEU A 846 -15.01 -3.28 27.84
C LEU A 846 -13.59 -3.46 27.30
N HIS A 847 -12.70 -4.11 28.05
CA HIS A 847 -11.33 -4.39 27.63
C HIS A 847 -11.29 -5.34 26.43
N THR A 848 -12.10 -6.41 26.43
CA THR A 848 -12.21 -7.32 25.29
C THR A 848 -12.76 -6.60 24.05
N MET A 849 -13.80 -5.78 24.20
CA MET A 849 -14.32 -4.94 23.10
C MET A 849 -13.26 -3.97 22.55
N ARG A 850 -12.41 -3.37 23.38
CA ARG A 850 -11.32 -2.49 22.96
C ARG A 850 -10.18 -3.21 22.23
N ARG A 851 -9.98 -4.49 22.55
CA ARG A 851 -8.96 -5.31 21.88
C ARG A 851 -9.34 -5.65 20.44
N ILE A 852 -10.64 -5.65 20.13
CA ILE A 852 -11.13 -5.85 18.77
C ILE A 852 -10.79 -4.60 17.94
N ARG A 853 -10.28 -4.80 16.74
CA ARG A 853 -9.99 -3.71 15.82
C ARG A 853 -11.28 -2.92 15.52
N PRO A 854 -11.24 -1.58 15.47
CA PRO A 854 -12.45 -0.77 15.27
C PRO A 854 -13.26 -1.12 14.03
N HIS A 855 -12.61 -1.52 12.93
CA HIS A 855 -13.28 -1.92 11.68
C HIS A 855 -13.93 -3.30 11.75
N ASP A 856 -13.40 -4.22 12.58
CA ASP A 856 -13.98 -5.58 12.76
C ASP A 856 -15.12 -5.62 13.75
N MET A 857 -15.32 -4.54 14.54
CA MET A 857 -16.32 -4.48 15.58
C MET A 857 -17.74 -4.70 15.07
N GLU A 858 -18.09 -4.09 13.93
CA GLU A 858 -19.43 -4.23 13.34
C GLU A 858 -19.70 -5.69 12.92
N GLU A 859 -18.73 -6.35 12.28
CA GLU A 859 -18.87 -7.76 11.88
C GLU A 859 -18.89 -8.70 13.09
N ALA A 860 -18.07 -8.44 14.12
CA ALA A 860 -18.11 -9.21 15.37
C ALA A 860 -19.48 -9.12 16.06
N LEU A 861 -20.11 -7.95 16.02
CA LEU A 861 -21.45 -7.74 16.59
C LEU A 861 -22.55 -8.39 15.74
N ILE A 862 -22.39 -8.50 14.42
CA ILE A 862 -23.35 -9.19 13.52
C ILE A 862 -23.35 -10.70 13.78
N VAL A 863 -22.20 -11.29 14.14
CA VAL A 863 -22.06 -12.71 14.42
C VAL A 863 -22.77 -13.12 15.73
N LEU A 864 -23.02 -12.17 16.64
CA LEU A 864 -23.61 -12.45 17.94
C LEU A 864 -25.06 -12.96 17.86
N PRO A 865 -25.42 -14.10 18.48
CA PRO A 865 -26.81 -14.54 18.63
C PRO A 865 -27.62 -13.52 19.46
N PHE A 866 -28.92 -13.41 19.19
CA PHE A 866 -29.78 -12.40 19.84
C PHE A 866 -29.80 -12.49 21.38
N ASP A 867 -29.65 -13.68 21.96
CA ASP A 867 -29.60 -13.86 23.40
C ASP A 867 -28.35 -13.19 24.02
N TYR A 868 -27.19 -13.22 23.33
CA TYR A 868 -26.00 -12.49 23.75
C TYR A 868 -26.14 -10.98 23.55
N VAL A 869 -26.85 -10.54 22.52
CA VAL A 869 -27.17 -9.13 22.31
C VAL A 869 -27.98 -8.56 23.45
N GLU A 870 -28.99 -9.28 23.95
CA GLU A 870 -29.79 -8.88 25.11
C GLU A 870 -28.93 -8.71 26.37
N ARG A 871 -28.04 -9.69 26.63
CA ARG A 871 -27.11 -9.65 27.74
C ARG A 871 -26.10 -8.48 27.62
N LEU A 872 -25.56 -8.28 26.43
CA LEU A 872 -24.64 -7.19 26.14
C LEU A 872 -25.32 -5.82 26.36
N ILE A 873 -26.55 -5.62 25.91
CA ILE A 873 -27.30 -4.39 26.12
C ILE A 873 -27.43 -4.11 27.62
N ARG A 874 -27.70 -5.13 28.46
CA ARG A 874 -27.78 -4.97 29.90
C ARG A 874 -26.44 -4.58 30.55
N LEU A 875 -25.33 -5.17 30.07
CA LEU A 875 -23.98 -4.81 30.51
C LEU A 875 -23.60 -3.38 30.10
N LEU A 876 -23.94 -2.97 28.88
CA LEU A 876 -23.75 -1.61 28.39
C LEU A 876 -24.55 -0.59 29.18
N LEU A 877 -25.77 -0.93 29.61
CA LEU A 877 -26.59 -0.13 30.54
C LEU A 877 -25.84 0.18 31.82
N GLN A 878 -25.18 -0.80 32.41
CA GLN A 878 -24.42 -0.63 33.65
C GLN A 878 -23.15 0.17 33.40
N LEU A 879 -22.44 -0.02 32.27
CA LEU A 879 -21.26 0.75 31.88
C LEU A 879 -21.60 2.24 31.68
N ILE A 880 -22.65 2.53 30.94
CA ILE A 880 -23.14 3.89 30.73
C ILE A 880 -23.51 4.56 32.08
N SER A 881 -24.17 3.84 32.99
CA SER A 881 -24.51 4.37 34.31
C SER A 881 -23.27 4.67 35.17
N SER A 882 -22.14 4.00 34.93
CA SER A 882 -20.85 4.21 35.61
C SER A 882 -19.94 5.26 34.97
N HIS A 883 -20.40 5.97 33.95
CA HIS A 883 -19.65 7.00 33.19
C HIS A 883 -18.32 6.53 32.55
N VAL A 884 -18.19 5.25 32.22
CA VAL A 884 -17.00 4.68 31.60
C VAL A 884 -17.17 4.65 30.08
N GLU A 885 -16.34 5.35 29.36
CA GLU A 885 -16.26 5.37 27.88
C GLU A 885 -17.62 5.51 27.16
N LEU A 886 -18.32 6.57 27.47
CA LEU A 886 -19.68 6.83 27.01
C LEU A 886 -19.82 6.78 25.48
N GLU A 887 -18.85 7.35 24.74
CA GLU A 887 -18.89 7.44 23.29
C GLU A 887 -18.87 6.06 22.64
N PHE A 888 -17.92 5.22 23.06
CA PHE A 888 -17.76 3.88 22.52
C PHE A 888 -18.98 2.99 22.82
N CYS A 889 -19.46 3.01 24.06
CA CYS A 889 -20.65 2.27 24.47
C CYS A 889 -21.90 2.71 23.71
N CYS A 890 -22.06 4.02 23.45
CA CYS A 890 -23.17 4.54 22.64
C CYS A 890 -23.10 4.10 21.19
N ARG A 891 -21.90 4.06 20.59
CA ARG A 891 -21.71 3.61 19.21
C ARG A 891 -22.13 2.15 19.03
N VAL A 892 -21.63 1.27 19.91
CA VAL A 892 -21.98 -0.15 19.94
C VAL A 892 -23.48 -0.33 20.13
N LEU A 893 -24.08 0.39 21.08
CA LEU A 893 -25.51 0.33 21.35
C LEU A 893 -26.35 0.76 20.14
N LEU A 894 -26.01 1.87 19.52
CA LEU A 894 -26.73 2.36 18.31
C LEU A 894 -26.66 1.38 17.17
N PHE A 895 -25.51 0.73 16.98
CA PHE A 895 -25.36 -0.30 15.97
C PHE A 895 -26.26 -1.52 16.24
N LEU A 896 -26.26 -2.03 17.48
CA LEU A 896 -27.13 -3.14 17.89
C LEU A 896 -28.62 -2.82 17.76
N LEU A 897 -29.02 -1.60 18.11
CA LEU A 897 -30.40 -1.14 17.95
C LEU A 897 -30.84 -1.05 16.48
N LYS A 898 -29.96 -0.62 15.59
CA LYS A 898 -30.23 -0.61 14.14
C LYS A 898 -30.38 -2.01 13.56
N LEU A 899 -29.48 -2.93 13.98
CA LEU A 899 -29.43 -4.30 13.45
C LEU A 899 -30.63 -5.14 13.91
N HIS A 900 -30.95 -5.11 15.22
CA HIS A 900 -31.95 -5.98 15.84
C HIS A 900 -33.26 -5.26 16.18
N ASN A 901 -33.59 -4.15 15.49
CA ASN A 901 -34.76 -3.33 15.80
C ASN A 901 -36.06 -4.14 15.95
N SER A 902 -36.35 -5.03 14.99
CA SER A 902 -37.58 -5.85 15.01
C SER A 902 -37.63 -6.81 16.19
N ALA A 903 -36.52 -7.43 16.54
CA ALA A 903 -36.44 -8.39 17.66
C ALA A 903 -36.52 -7.68 19.04
N ILE A 904 -35.93 -6.50 19.16
CA ILE A 904 -35.95 -5.70 20.38
C ILE A 904 -37.36 -5.15 20.65
N CYS A 905 -38.05 -4.68 19.60
CA CYS A 905 -39.44 -4.21 19.71
C CYS A 905 -40.41 -5.31 20.12
N ALA A 906 -40.13 -6.55 19.78
CA ALA A 906 -40.96 -7.69 20.17
C ALA A 906 -40.89 -8.04 21.69
N ARG A 907 -39.84 -7.61 22.43
CA ARG A 907 -39.62 -7.88 23.84
C ARG A 907 -39.92 -6.67 24.74
N VAL A 908 -41.11 -6.67 25.36
CA VAL A 908 -41.58 -5.57 26.19
C VAL A 908 -40.66 -5.27 27.38
N GLY A 909 -39.95 -6.28 27.95
CA GLY A 909 -39.05 -6.08 29.09
C GLY A 909 -37.82 -5.22 28.74
N LEU A 910 -37.24 -5.40 27.55
CA LEU A 910 -36.10 -4.59 27.06
C LEU A 910 -36.50 -3.15 26.81
N PHE A 911 -37.73 -2.89 26.37
CA PHE A 911 -38.19 -1.55 26.07
C PHE A 911 -38.15 -0.64 27.29
N THR A 912 -38.60 -1.14 28.43
CA THR A 912 -38.56 -0.36 29.71
C THR A 912 -37.12 -0.08 30.18
N GLU A 913 -36.21 -1.02 29.99
CA GLU A 913 -34.80 -0.83 30.31
C GLU A 913 -34.14 0.21 29.38
N LEU A 914 -34.47 0.19 28.09
CA LEU A 914 -33.99 1.16 27.08
C LEU A 914 -34.54 2.58 27.33
N GLU A 915 -35.77 2.74 27.83
CA GLU A 915 -36.35 4.04 28.18
C GLU A 915 -35.58 4.69 29.34
N LEU A 916 -35.29 3.91 30.37
CA LEU A 916 -34.44 4.36 31.50
C LEU A 916 -33.02 4.73 31.03
N LEU A 917 -32.46 3.95 30.10
CA LEU A 917 -31.17 4.26 29.50
C LEU A 917 -31.20 5.58 28.74
N TRP A 918 -32.23 5.80 27.93
CA TRP A 918 -32.39 7.03 27.16
C TRP A 918 -32.38 8.27 28.06
N GLN A 919 -33.11 8.23 29.15
CA GLN A 919 -33.16 9.33 30.11
C GLN A 919 -31.77 9.61 30.73
N ARG A 920 -31.05 8.57 31.14
CA ARG A 920 -29.68 8.68 31.70
C ARG A 920 -28.66 9.16 30.66
N LEU A 921 -28.70 8.60 29.48
CA LEU A 921 -27.83 8.97 28.34
C LEU A 921 -27.97 10.45 27.99
N ARG A 922 -29.22 10.93 27.90
CA ARG A 922 -29.49 12.32 27.58
C ARG A 922 -28.87 13.27 28.61
N SER A 923 -28.99 12.95 29.92
CA SER A 923 -28.38 13.79 30.97
C SER A 923 -26.86 13.80 30.88
N GLN A 924 -26.24 12.64 30.66
CA GLN A 924 -24.79 12.49 30.59
C GLN A 924 -24.19 13.15 29.33
N LEU A 925 -24.87 13.03 28.20
CA LEU A 925 -24.46 13.70 26.96
C LEU A 925 -24.51 15.22 27.06
N VAL A 926 -25.55 15.76 27.73
CA VAL A 926 -25.65 17.20 28.00
C VAL A 926 -24.51 17.67 28.92
N GLU A 927 -24.17 16.90 29.94
CA GLU A 927 -23.06 17.20 30.84
C GLU A 927 -21.71 17.14 30.10
N SER A 928 -21.47 16.10 29.28
CA SER A 928 -20.24 15.96 28.45
C SER A 928 -20.13 17.09 27.45
N LYS A 929 -21.23 17.45 26.78
CA LYS A 929 -21.27 18.59 25.84
C LYS A 929 -20.94 19.90 26.53
N SER A 930 -21.44 20.13 27.75
CA SER A 930 -21.16 21.35 28.53
C SER A 930 -19.68 21.40 28.95
N ARG A 931 -19.07 20.27 29.36
CA ARG A 931 -17.64 20.17 29.71
C ARG A 931 -16.74 20.45 28.48
N ILE A 932 -17.07 19.84 27.34
CA ILE A 932 -16.34 20.07 26.06
C ILE A 932 -16.49 21.53 25.65
N GLY A 933 -17.69 22.10 25.73
CA GLY A 933 -17.94 23.51 25.41
C GLY A 933 -17.13 24.46 26.28
N PHE A 934 -17.03 24.18 27.59
CA PHE A 934 -16.22 24.96 28.53
C PHE A 934 -14.73 24.87 28.21
N ASN A 935 -14.21 23.67 27.96
CA ASN A 935 -12.81 23.45 27.58
C ASN A 935 -12.48 24.15 26.27
N LEU A 936 -13.36 24.06 25.26
CA LEU A 936 -13.20 24.72 23.98
C LEU A 936 -13.18 26.26 24.12
N ALA A 937 -14.05 26.79 24.97
CA ALA A 937 -14.06 28.23 25.29
C ALA A 937 -12.76 28.65 25.98
N GLY A 938 -12.28 27.83 26.93
CA GLY A 938 -10.98 28.04 27.58
C GLY A 938 -9.80 28.05 26.60
N LEU A 939 -9.74 27.07 25.69
CA LEU A 939 -8.71 27.01 24.65
C LEU A 939 -8.78 28.20 23.68
N LYS A 940 -9.99 28.60 23.29
CA LYS A 940 -10.17 29.81 22.46
C LYS A 940 -9.73 31.08 23.17
N TYR A 941 -9.96 31.17 24.48
CA TYR A 941 -9.47 32.28 25.28
C TYR A 941 -7.94 32.31 25.35
N VAL A 942 -7.31 31.17 25.66
CA VAL A 942 -5.84 31.05 25.68
C VAL A 942 -5.23 31.38 24.31
N LYS A 943 -5.82 30.89 23.24
CA LYS A 943 -5.38 31.24 21.88
C LYS A 943 -5.46 32.74 21.63
N ARG A 944 -6.55 33.38 22.03
CA ARG A 944 -6.74 34.82 21.87
C ARG A 944 -5.72 35.63 22.70
N THR A 945 -5.43 35.23 23.94
CA THR A 945 -4.39 35.90 24.75
C THR A 945 -3.01 35.75 24.13
N ILE A 946 -2.66 34.60 23.59
CA ILE A 946 -1.39 34.38 22.86
C ILE A 946 -1.32 35.27 21.60
N ASP A 947 -2.41 35.32 20.82
CA ASP A 947 -2.50 36.16 19.62
C ASP A 947 -2.39 37.65 19.98
N GLU A 948 -3.01 38.10 21.10
CA GLU A 948 -2.90 39.48 21.61
C GLU A 948 -1.48 39.78 22.08
N GLU A 949 -0.82 38.88 22.81
CA GLU A 949 0.59 39.02 23.22
C GLU A 949 1.53 39.11 22.02
N GLN A 950 1.32 38.27 21.00
CA GLN A 950 2.13 38.35 19.77
C GLN A 950 1.90 39.64 19.00
N THR A 951 0.68 40.17 18.94
CA THR A 951 0.39 41.45 18.27
C THR A 951 0.98 42.63 19.02
N VAL A 952 0.97 42.60 20.36
CA VAL A 952 1.63 43.62 21.18
C VAL A 952 3.15 43.62 20.92
N PHE A 953 3.78 42.44 20.88
CA PHE A 953 5.23 42.34 20.59
C PHE A 953 5.59 42.87 19.20
N LEU A 954 4.76 42.62 18.19
CA LEU A 954 4.98 43.18 16.82
C LEU A 954 4.78 44.68 16.78
N GLN A 955 3.87 45.27 17.57
CA GLN A 955 3.70 46.72 17.67
C GLN A 955 4.88 47.40 18.39
N GLU A 956 5.45 46.81 19.42
CA GLU A 956 6.65 47.34 20.10
C GLU A 956 7.87 47.33 19.19
N ILE A 957 8.03 46.29 18.34
CA ILE A 957 9.13 46.23 17.35
C ILE A 957 8.94 47.27 16.25
N SER A 958 7.71 47.57 15.84
CA SER A 958 7.43 48.61 14.83
C SER A 958 7.56 50.05 15.39
N ALA A 959 7.51 50.23 16.69
CA ALA A 959 7.61 51.51 17.39
C ALA A 959 9.08 51.97 17.64
N VAL A 960 10.11 51.20 17.22
CA VAL A 960 11.49 51.68 17.23
C VAL A 960 11.63 52.77 16.18
N PRO A 961 11.86 54.07 16.55
CA PRO A 961 11.91 55.17 15.57
C PRO A 961 13.09 54.94 14.65
N GLY A 962 12.77 54.70 13.39
CA GLY A 962 13.75 54.53 12.31
C GLY A 962 14.70 55.72 12.26
N ARG A 963 15.99 55.47 12.43
CA ARG A 963 17.06 56.40 12.15
C ARG A 963 16.83 56.99 10.77
N ASN A 964 16.59 58.33 10.75
CA ASN A 964 16.52 59.15 9.56
C ASN A 964 17.76 58.95 8.69
N THR A 965 17.72 58.15 7.68
CA THR A 965 18.67 58.16 6.57
C THR A 965 18.26 59.26 5.62
N LYS A 966 18.94 60.39 5.73
CA LYS A 966 18.88 61.51 4.79
C LYS A 966 19.07 60.98 3.35
N LYS A 967 18.03 61.06 2.54
CA LYS A 967 18.13 60.91 1.10
C LYS A 967 19.06 62.02 0.57
N ARG A 968 20.28 61.68 0.19
CA ARG A 968 21.11 62.51 -0.72
C ARG A 968 20.50 62.40 -2.12
N LYS A 969 19.89 63.45 -2.58
CA LYS A 969 19.62 63.67 -3.99
C LYS A 969 20.96 63.78 -4.73
N ALA A 970 21.29 62.83 -5.58
CA ALA A 970 22.29 63.02 -6.64
C ALA A 970 21.56 63.59 -7.86
N LYS A 971 21.94 64.80 -8.25
CA LYS A 971 21.77 65.40 -9.56
C LYS A 971 22.93 64.90 -10.42
N ALA A 972 22.66 64.29 -11.52
CA ALA A 972 23.18 64.43 -12.87
C ALA A 972 22.74 63.22 -13.68
#